data_b240f1857d4bc14dd423b1a6cfbe82a4
#
_entry.id   b240f1857d4bc14dd423b1a6cfbe82a4
#
_cell.length_a   1.000
_cell.length_b   1.000
_cell.length_c   1.000
_cell.angle_alpha   90.00
_cell.angle_beta   90.00
_cell.angle_gamma   90.00
#
_symmetry.space_group_name_H-M   'P 1'
#
loop_
_entity.id
_entity.type
_entity.pdbx_description
1 polymer ?
#
loop_
_entity_poly.entity_id
_entity_poly.type
_entity_poly.pdbx_seq_one_letter_code
_entity_poly.pdbx_strand_id
1 'polypeptide(L)'
;MNKWLLVAPVASALGIAAGVGADKYLGAAENAKQDLKPATTLPLTRVVLFNSGVGYFSRSGEVEGDARVDLTVPEADVNDLLKSMVLEDFNGGRVSAVNYDSREPIARTLSSFAINLNGNPTFAGIVSQMRGERIEVAVSATAANQPGKLTGTIVGVERQRVPAGAQTVDVEVLNMCCAEGMRAVKLSDVQSLRFSNPVIESEFRRALEVLAQSHDNGKKAVQLHFAGDGKRKVQVGYVIEAPIWKTSYRLLMSEKDKPYLQGWAMVENPTDEDWNGVKMALISGRPVSFKMDLYNPLYIDRPTVEPELFASLRPVTYRGDMSARRQEVATLVRQYFDLVKKNDFAAAERVALQAKQLAPDDPAIGALHEAAKLQRRVTETELTKADREKFFLSGLNDGELSGPLVTTDDPVMGRSGGTKSRLLSAAPAQDSNVMGGAAKRDEGTRRYANYARDTAAELAARINTGGVGNAATAAALGDFYQYTIDHPVTLPRQKSAMLPIVGKAIEGTRVSIYNPAVQAKHPLLGLRFKNTSGAHLNQGPITVFEGSVYAGDTRVLDVQPNEERLLSYAIDLGTEVDPKAGAGAQKITSIKANKGIVTTATKVMEETTYKIVNRSQTDRTLLIEHPNRTAQQFKFVDTEKPVEDTPEVFRFQTTVKAGETKNFTVKEERDGTSTIALTNGMEDQIRYFISLSEASPALKRNLEAALKIKSEWDSTLRELNHVATDLHRLSTDQDRIRKNLRDTPKEAEVYATYLKKLSEQEKEIDALTAKQKALLADEFAARKKYENFLGNIND
;
A
#
# COMPACT_ATOMS: atom_id res chain seq x y z
N MET A 1 45.45 -74.68 8.35
CA MET A 1 46.75 -75.30 8.68
C MET A 1 47.86 -74.53 7.98
N ASN A 2 48.72 -73.95 8.78
CA ASN A 2 50.14 -73.72 8.61
C ASN A 2 50.63 -73.05 7.29
N LYS A 3 51.45 -72.09 7.28
CA LYS A 3 52.46 -71.52 8.17
C LYS A 3 53.44 -70.70 7.29
N TRP A 4 53.87 -69.55 7.77
CA TRP A 4 55.18 -68.98 7.93
C TRP A 4 55.90 -68.36 6.74
N LEU A 5 56.14 -67.10 6.82
CA LEU A 5 57.36 -66.36 7.13
C LEU A 5 58.57 -66.61 6.17
N LEU A 6 58.95 -65.54 5.52
CA LEU A 6 60.33 -65.17 5.50
C LEU A 6 60.54 -63.66 5.30
N VAL A 7 61.28 -63.13 6.24
CA VAL A 7 61.68 -61.70 6.37
C VAL A 7 63.08 -61.56 5.76
N ALA A 8 63.27 -60.42 5.08
CA ALA A 8 64.53 -59.69 4.80
C ALA A 8 65.41 -60.13 3.66
N PRO A 9 66.24 -59.21 3.08
CA PRO A 9 66.58 -57.87 3.52
C PRO A 9 66.36 -56.79 2.49
N VAL A 10 66.00 -55.61 2.99
CA VAL A 10 66.14 -54.34 2.34
C VAL A 10 67.54 -53.85 2.41
N ALA A 11 68.19 -53.69 1.28
CA ALA A 11 69.26 -52.70 1.02
C ALA A 11 69.65 -52.73 -0.43
N SER A 12 69.78 -51.57 -1.06
CA SER A 12 70.37 -51.35 -2.39
C SER A 12 69.40 -51.35 -3.58
N ALA A 13 68.40 -50.41 -3.56
CA ALA A 13 67.81 -49.95 -4.82
C ALA A 13 67.14 -48.53 -4.62
N LEU A 14 67.88 -47.60 -4.00
CA LEU A 14 67.51 -46.23 -3.81
C LEU A 14 68.33 -45.30 -4.69
N GLY A 15 68.40 -45.61 -5.99
CA GLY A 15 69.26 -44.83 -6.89
C GLY A 15 68.77 -44.64 -8.33
N ILE A 16 67.71 -45.37 -8.76
CA ILE A 16 67.28 -45.31 -10.17
C ILE A 16 65.72 -45.09 -10.32
N ALA A 17 65.00 -44.76 -9.26
CA ALA A 17 63.58 -44.59 -9.36
C ALA A 17 63.13 -43.09 -9.35
N ALA A 18 64.10 -42.15 -9.38
CA ALA A 18 63.76 -40.71 -9.38
C ALA A 18 63.57 -40.06 -10.79
N GLY A 19 63.86 -40.80 -11.84
CA GLY A 19 63.81 -40.28 -13.24
C GLY A 19 62.61 -40.78 -14.05
N VAL A 20 61.86 -41.78 -13.59
CA VAL A 20 60.76 -42.36 -14.38
C VAL A 20 59.39 -41.99 -13.78
N GLY A 21 59.37 -41.41 -12.58
CA GLY A 21 58.13 -40.98 -11.91
C GLY A 21 57.67 -39.56 -12.27
N ALA A 22 58.56 -38.68 -12.69
CA ALA A 22 58.28 -37.34 -13.05
C ALA A 22 57.57 -37.22 -14.42
N ASP A 23 57.99 -38.12 -15.37
CA ASP A 23 57.30 -38.07 -16.69
C ASP A 23 55.93 -38.71 -16.70
N LYS A 24 55.58 -39.57 -15.74
CA LYS A 24 54.18 -40.07 -15.60
C LYS A 24 53.24 -39.10 -14.90
N TYR A 25 53.73 -38.18 -14.08
CA TYR A 25 52.85 -37.14 -13.45
C TYR A 25 52.77 -35.92 -14.34
N LEU A 26 53.72 -35.62 -15.19
CA LEU A 26 53.58 -34.55 -16.20
C LEU A 26 52.73 -34.99 -17.40
N GLY A 27 52.74 -36.31 -17.73
CA GLY A 27 51.87 -36.87 -18.79
C GLY A 27 50.38 -37.02 -18.33
N ALA A 28 50.13 -37.10 -17.02
CA ALA A 28 48.75 -37.18 -16.49
C ALA A 28 48.06 -35.83 -16.46
N ALA A 29 48.79 -34.71 -16.47
CA ALA A 29 48.20 -33.38 -16.56
C ALA A 29 47.91 -32.95 -18.03
N GLU A 30 48.50 -33.59 -19.00
CA GLU A 30 48.30 -33.29 -20.43
C GLU A 30 47.19 -34.16 -21.07
N ASN A 31 46.82 -35.27 -20.46
CA ASN A 31 45.73 -36.14 -20.92
C ASN A 31 44.36 -35.90 -20.28
N ALA A 32 44.18 -34.82 -19.51
CA ALA A 32 42.88 -34.35 -19.03
C ALA A 32 42.22 -33.33 -19.95
N LYS A 33 42.61 -33.26 -21.23
CA LYS A 33 41.68 -32.84 -22.28
C LYS A 33 40.76 -34.06 -22.53
N GLN A 34 39.80 -34.28 -21.64
CA GLN A 34 38.60 -35.05 -21.98
C GLN A 34 38.12 -34.55 -23.35
N ASP A 35 38.04 -35.45 -24.33
CA ASP A 35 37.28 -35.21 -25.56
C ASP A 35 35.82 -34.82 -25.14
N LEU A 36 35.63 -33.56 -24.90
CA LEU A 36 34.31 -33.01 -24.67
C LEU A 36 33.56 -33.17 -25.98
N LYS A 37 32.67 -34.18 -26.03
CA LYS A 37 31.75 -34.32 -27.15
C LYS A 37 31.13 -32.94 -27.41
N PRO A 38 30.92 -32.53 -28.66
CA PRO A 38 30.32 -31.24 -28.95
C PRO A 38 28.99 -31.11 -28.22
N ALA A 39 28.77 -29.97 -27.63
CA ALA A 39 27.52 -29.70 -26.89
C ALA A 39 26.32 -29.79 -27.85
N THR A 40 25.34 -30.59 -27.47
CA THR A 40 24.06 -30.69 -28.20
C THR A 40 23.19 -29.51 -27.82
N THR A 41 22.64 -28.79 -28.80
CA THR A 41 21.68 -27.71 -28.59
C THR A 41 20.26 -28.27 -28.63
N LEU A 42 19.43 -27.96 -27.63
CA LEU A 42 18.02 -28.32 -27.60
C LEU A 42 17.18 -27.15 -28.08
N PRO A 43 16.42 -27.30 -29.19
CA PRO A 43 15.53 -26.25 -29.68
C PRO A 43 14.41 -25.99 -28.68
N LEU A 44 13.95 -24.73 -28.61
CA LEU A 44 12.76 -24.34 -27.88
C LEU A 44 11.53 -24.88 -28.62
N THR A 45 10.73 -25.69 -27.94
CA THR A 45 9.55 -26.36 -28.52
C THR A 45 8.22 -25.87 -27.97
N ARG A 46 8.21 -25.36 -26.74
CA ARG A 46 7.00 -24.88 -26.09
C ARG A 46 7.27 -23.64 -25.24
N VAL A 47 6.37 -22.67 -25.34
CA VAL A 47 6.35 -21.45 -24.54
C VAL A 47 4.96 -21.29 -23.92
N VAL A 48 4.91 -21.09 -22.59
CA VAL A 48 3.66 -20.81 -21.86
C VAL A 48 3.85 -19.48 -21.10
N LEU A 49 3.07 -18.48 -21.43
CA LEU A 49 3.16 -17.17 -20.78
C LEU A 49 2.02 -16.95 -19.78
N PHE A 50 2.35 -16.43 -18.61
CA PHE A 50 1.40 -16.18 -17.52
C PHE A 50 1.17 -14.67 -17.31
N ASN A 51 0.01 -14.31 -16.78
CA ASN A 51 -0.31 -12.92 -16.41
C ASN A 51 0.40 -12.45 -15.12
N SER A 52 1.25 -13.26 -14.52
CA SER A 52 2.06 -12.91 -13.34
C SER A 52 3.47 -12.42 -13.67
N GLY A 53 3.81 -12.26 -14.95
CA GLY A 53 5.14 -11.82 -15.36
C GLY A 53 6.19 -12.93 -15.38
N VAL A 54 5.77 -14.19 -15.53
CA VAL A 54 6.65 -15.34 -15.72
C VAL A 54 6.26 -16.14 -16.94
N GLY A 55 7.21 -16.83 -17.53
CA GLY A 55 7.04 -17.74 -18.66
C GLY A 55 7.64 -19.11 -18.38
N TYR A 56 6.93 -20.17 -18.76
CA TYR A 56 7.49 -21.52 -18.78
C TYR A 56 8.00 -21.82 -20.18
N PHE A 57 9.26 -22.22 -20.28
CA PHE A 57 9.95 -22.55 -21.50
C PHE A 57 10.32 -24.03 -21.47
N SER A 58 10.09 -24.73 -22.58
CA SER A 58 10.43 -26.15 -22.71
C SER A 58 11.22 -26.38 -23.97
N ARG A 59 12.39 -26.97 -23.82
CA ARG A 59 13.28 -27.40 -24.89
C ARG A 59 13.24 -28.91 -24.97
N SER A 60 13.19 -29.45 -26.15
CA SER A 60 13.21 -30.89 -26.31
C SER A 60 13.96 -31.27 -27.60
N GLY A 61 14.69 -32.40 -27.53
CA GLY A 61 15.46 -32.92 -28.66
C GLY A 61 15.95 -34.33 -28.40
N GLU A 62 16.77 -34.86 -29.32
CA GLU A 62 17.36 -36.15 -29.19
C GLU A 62 18.84 -36.03 -28.81
N VAL A 63 19.31 -36.89 -27.90
CA VAL A 63 20.69 -37.03 -27.49
C VAL A 63 21.14 -38.46 -27.72
N GLU A 64 22.43 -38.68 -27.93
CA GLU A 64 22.99 -40.02 -28.18
C GLU A 64 24.12 -40.35 -27.20
N GLY A 65 23.98 -41.43 -26.48
CA GLY A 65 24.94 -41.82 -25.47
C GLY A 65 25.05 -40.80 -24.33
N ASP A 66 26.22 -40.72 -23.67
CA ASP A 66 26.49 -39.65 -22.72
C ASP A 66 26.60 -38.31 -23.47
N ALA A 67 25.71 -37.40 -23.16
CA ALA A 67 25.59 -36.13 -23.88
C ALA A 67 25.62 -34.95 -22.92
N ARG A 68 26.21 -33.84 -23.42
CA ARG A 68 26.21 -32.54 -22.73
C ARG A 68 25.33 -31.58 -23.53
N VAL A 69 24.43 -30.90 -22.83
CA VAL A 69 23.58 -29.84 -23.36
C VAL A 69 23.94 -28.53 -22.66
N ASP A 70 24.30 -27.53 -23.43
CA ASP A 70 24.63 -26.21 -22.90
C ASP A 70 23.42 -25.25 -23.09
N LEU A 71 22.95 -24.67 -21.97
CA LEU A 71 21.97 -23.61 -21.95
C LEU A 71 22.65 -22.29 -21.63
N THR A 72 22.48 -21.28 -22.49
CA THR A 72 22.95 -19.92 -22.22
C THR A 72 21.80 -19.07 -21.80
N VAL A 73 21.87 -18.50 -20.60
CA VAL A 73 20.80 -17.66 -20.01
C VAL A 73 21.40 -16.36 -19.51
N PRO A 74 20.62 -15.26 -19.48
CA PRO A 74 21.00 -14.04 -18.79
C PRO A 74 21.29 -14.31 -17.31
N GLU A 75 22.28 -13.64 -16.75
CA GLU A 75 22.63 -13.81 -15.33
C GLU A 75 21.44 -13.54 -14.38
N ALA A 76 20.57 -12.58 -14.75
CA ALA A 76 19.37 -12.27 -14.00
C ALA A 76 18.40 -13.46 -13.85
N ASP A 77 18.41 -14.38 -14.83
CA ASP A 77 17.48 -15.52 -14.90
C ASP A 77 18.07 -16.80 -14.29
N VAL A 78 19.37 -16.81 -13.95
CA VAL A 78 20.04 -18.02 -13.40
C VAL A 78 19.34 -18.50 -12.14
N ASN A 79 18.98 -17.62 -11.24
CA ASN A 79 18.28 -17.97 -10.00
C ASN A 79 16.92 -18.62 -10.26
N ASP A 80 16.15 -18.08 -11.20
CA ASP A 80 14.84 -18.63 -11.58
C ASP A 80 15.01 -19.97 -12.31
N LEU A 81 16.02 -20.11 -13.17
CA LEU A 81 16.37 -21.37 -13.81
C LEU A 81 16.71 -22.44 -12.78
N LEU A 82 17.64 -22.18 -11.84
CA LEU A 82 18.06 -23.14 -10.81
C LEU A 82 16.89 -23.54 -9.89
N LYS A 83 15.96 -22.61 -9.61
CA LYS A 83 14.77 -22.86 -8.78
C LYS A 83 13.75 -23.75 -9.47
N SER A 84 13.58 -23.61 -10.80
CA SER A 84 12.41 -24.13 -11.53
C SER A 84 12.73 -25.22 -12.55
N MET A 85 14.01 -25.50 -12.79
CA MET A 85 14.42 -26.40 -13.86
C MET A 85 13.96 -27.84 -13.60
N VAL A 86 13.28 -28.43 -14.59
CA VAL A 86 12.84 -29.82 -14.64
C VAL A 86 13.55 -30.49 -15.82
N LEU A 87 14.23 -31.60 -15.56
CA LEU A 87 14.98 -32.36 -16.54
C LEU A 87 14.37 -33.74 -16.68
N GLU A 88 14.02 -34.12 -17.89
CA GLU A 88 13.40 -35.41 -18.17
C GLU A 88 14.18 -36.17 -19.29
N ASP A 89 14.46 -37.45 -19.08
CA ASP A 89 14.97 -38.37 -20.08
C ASP A 89 13.93 -39.49 -20.26
N PHE A 90 13.31 -39.55 -21.43
CA PHE A 90 12.14 -40.43 -21.66
C PHE A 90 12.50 -41.88 -21.98
N ASN A 91 13.76 -42.20 -22.25
CA ASN A 91 14.17 -43.48 -22.73
C ASN A 91 15.17 -44.21 -21.80
N GLY A 92 15.03 -44.02 -20.50
CA GLY A 92 15.77 -44.76 -19.47
C GLY A 92 17.17 -44.25 -19.16
N GLY A 93 17.55 -43.08 -19.69
CA GLY A 93 18.75 -42.38 -19.26
C GLY A 93 18.53 -41.66 -17.93
N ARG A 94 19.55 -41.01 -17.43
CA ARG A 94 19.54 -40.25 -16.20
C ARG A 94 20.28 -38.93 -16.36
N VAL A 95 19.88 -37.91 -15.61
CA VAL A 95 20.67 -36.69 -15.46
C VAL A 95 21.78 -36.99 -14.46
N SER A 96 23.05 -36.83 -14.87
CA SER A 96 24.21 -37.12 -14.02
C SER A 96 24.67 -35.90 -13.24
N ALA A 97 24.62 -34.71 -13.84
CA ALA A 97 25.02 -33.46 -13.19
C ALA A 97 24.42 -32.24 -13.91
N VAL A 98 24.30 -31.16 -13.18
CA VAL A 98 24.06 -29.81 -13.71
C VAL A 98 25.17 -28.92 -13.21
N ASN A 99 26.04 -28.47 -14.12
CA ASN A 99 27.15 -27.62 -13.80
C ASN A 99 26.87 -26.19 -14.25
N TYR A 100 27.22 -25.23 -13.45
CA TYR A 100 27.14 -23.81 -13.77
C TYR A 100 28.30 -23.07 -13.11
N ASP A 101 28.69 -21.94 -13.71
CA ASP A 101 29.77 -21.13 -13.18
C ASP A 101 29.38 -20.52 -11.84
N SER A 102 30.17 -20.83 -10.79
CA SER A 102 29.91 -20.21 -9.48
C SER A 102 30.33 -18.74 -9.51
N ARG A 103 29.47 -17.89 -8.97
CA ARG A 103 29.78 -16.48 -8.81
C ARG A 103 30.44 -16.24 -7.45
N GLU A 104 31.75 -16.43 -7.38
CA GLU A 104 32.49 -15.94 -6.23
C GLU A 104 32.45 -14.38 -6.25
N PRO A 105 32.19 -13.69 -5.11
CA PRO A 105 32.27 -12.25 -5.09
C PRO A 105 33.63 -11.78 -5.59
N ILE A 106 33.65 -11.06 -6.71
CA ILE A 106 34.88 -10.56 -7.35
C ILE A 106 35.78 -9.86 -6.33
N ALA A 107 35.17 -9.14 -5.40
CA ALA A 107 35.85 -8.48 -4.30
C ALA A 107 36.66 -9.46 -3.43
N ARG A 108 36.14 -10.67 -3.22
CA ARG A 108 36.86 -11.72 -2.45
C ARG A 108 38.00 -12.30 -3.23
N THR A 109 37.78 -12.61 -4.50
CA THR A 109 38.87 -13.11 -5.39
C THR A 109 39.96 -12.06 -5.53
N LEU A 110 39.59 -10.78 -5.73
CA LEU A 110 40.55 -9.69 -5.81
C LEU A 110 41.30 -9.44 -4.50
N SER A 111 40.69 -9.69 -3.35
CA SER A 111 41.36 -9.57 -2.05
C SER A 111 42.36 -10.69 -1.75
N SER A 112 42.34 -11.77 -2.50
CA SER A 112 43.30 -12.87 -2.35
C SER A 112 44.64 -12.65 -3.09
N PHE A 113 44.69 -11.66 -4.00
CA PHE A 113 45.95 -11.30 -4.69
C PHE A 113 46.80 -10.35 -3.84
N ALA A 114 48.09 -10.35 -4.08
CA ALA A 114 49.05 -9.46 -3.41
C ALA A 114 48.71 -7.96 -3.66
N ILE A 115 48.09 -7.65 -4.80
CA ILE A 115 47.56 -6.32 -5.13
C ILE A 115 46.05 -6.39 -5.16
N ASN A 116 45.44 -5.74 -4.19
CA ASN A 116 43.97 -5.64 -4.12
C ASN A 116 43.47 -4.52 -5.03
N LEU A 117 42.76 -4.90 -6.10
CA LEU A 117 42.19 -3.96 -7.07
C LEU A 117 40.72 -3.58 -6.74
N ASN A 118 40.18 -3.95 -5.58
CA ASN A 118 38.86 -3.56 -5.15
C ASN A 118 38.72 -2.04 -5.01
N GLY A 119 37.57 -1.49 -5.38
CA GLY A 119 37.26 -0.08 -5.18
C GLY A 119 38.01 0.88 -6.10
N ASN A 120 38.57 0.40 -7.23
CA ASN A 120 39.29 1.21 -8.21
C ASN A 120 40.43 2.03 -7.60
N PRO A 121 41.47 1.40 -7.03
CA PRO A 121 42.56 2.09 -6.37
C PRO A 121 43.32 3.01 -7.35
N THR A 122 43.75 4.16 -6.88
CA THR A 122 44.61 5.07 -7.63
C THR A 122 45.98 4.43 -7.89
N PHE A 123 46.75 4.97 -8.85
CA PHE A 123 48.12 4.52 -9.12
C PHE A 123 48.95 4.55 -7.85
N ALA A 124 48.88 5.63 -7.07
CA ALA A 124 49.52 5.75 -5.76
C ALA A 124 49.02 4.66 -4.77
N GLY A 125 47.69 4.36 -4.79
CA GLY A 125 47.11 3.29 -3.97
C GLY A 125 47.69 1.91 -4.32
N ILE A 126 47.85 1.61 -5.61
CA ILE A 126 48.44 0.36 -6.09
C ILE A 126 49.91 0.26 -5.64
N VAL A 127 50.69 1.29 -5.87
CA VAL A 127 52.13 1.32 -5.50
C VAL A 127 52.33 1.27 -3.98
N SER A 128 51.44 1.90 -3.21
CA SER A 128 51.50 1.83 -1.74
C SER A 128 51.30 0.44 -1.16
N GLN A 129 50.54 -0.41 -1.82
CA GLN A 129 50.36 -1.81 -1.40
C GLN A 129 51.66 -2.63 -1.56
N MET A 130 52.56 -2.20 -2.43
CA MET A 130 53.79 -2.95 -2.82
C MET A 130 55.06 -2.41 -2.14
N ARG A 131 54.97 -1.87 -0.93
CA ARG A 131 56.10 -1.41 -0.14
C ARG A 131 57.10 -2.57 0.11
N GLY A 132 58.37 -2.32 -0.13
CA GLY A 132 59.40 -3.33 0.00
C GLY A 132 59.69 -4.11 -1.29
N GLU A 133 58.83 -4.01 -2.33
CA GLU A 133 59.08 -4.68 -3.61
C GLU A 133 59.99 -3.84 -4.52
N ARG A 134 60.77 -4.57 -5.33
CA ARG A 134 61.70 -3.98 -6.32
C ARG A 134 60.94 -3.71 -7.63
N ILE A 135 61.10 -2.45 -8.09
CA ILE A 135 60.43 -1.97 -9.32
C ILE A 135 61.43 -1.33 -10.27
N GLU A 136 61.12 -1.36 -11.54
CA GLU A 136 61.70 -0.55 -12.59
C GLU A 136 60.74 0.51 -13.04
N VAL A 137 61.13 1.78 -12.98
CA VAL A 137 60.30 2.96 -13.30
C VAL A 137 60.92 3.68 -14.47
N ALA A 138 60.18 3.93 -15.54
CA ALA A 138 60.59 4.89 -16.59
C ALA A 138 59.98 6.26 -16.27
N VAL A 139 60.82 7.26 -16.23
CA VAL A 139 60.46 8.65 -15.90
C VAL A 139 60.55 9.52 -17.17
N SER A 140 59.67 10.47 -17.28
CA SER A 140 59.69 11.47 -18.36
C SER A 140 61.03 12.23 -18.43
N ALA A 141 61.62 12.38 -19.61
CA ALA A 141 62.94 12.99 -19.83
C ALA A 141 62.95 14.53 -19.61
N THR A 142 61.90 15.11 -19.11
CA THR A 142 61.76 16.57 -18.90
C THR A 142 62.47 17.12 -17.66
N ALA A 143 62.95 16.29 -16.78
CA ALA A 143 63.69 16.69 -15.58
C ALA A 143 65.21 16.56 -15.86
N ALA A 144 65.87 17.70 -16.07
CA ALA A 144 67.36 17.75 -16.16
C ALA A 144 67.98 17.02 -14.98
N ASN A 145 68.83 15.99 -15.26
CA ASN A 145 69.52 15.14 -14.28
C ASN A 145 68.79 13.91 -13.70
N GLN A 146 67.68 13.46 -14.28
CA GLN A 146 67.18 12.13 -13.90
C GLN A 146 67.47 11.09 -14.98
N PRO A 147 67.99 9.89 -14.65
CA PRO A 147 68.12 8.80 -15.63
C PRO A 147 66.74 8.37 -16.09
N GLY A 148 66.54 8.17 -17.41
CA GLY A 148 65.27 7.77 -18.00
C GLY A 148 64.66 6.49 -17.47
N LYS A 149 65.45 5.65 -16.79
CA LYS A 149 65.04 4.43 -16.06
C LYS A 149 65.68 4.41 -14.67
N LEU A 150 64.85 4.15 -13.70
CA LEU A 150 65.24 3.98 -12.28
C LEU A 150 64.85 2.56 -11.82
N THR A 151 65.76 1.90 -11.16
CA THR A 151 65.46 0.60 -10.52
C THR A 151 65.74 0.76 -9.03
N GLY A 152 64.74 0.41 -8.23
CA GLY A 152 64.83 0.52 -6.77
C GLY A 152 63.71 -0.16 -6.05
N THR A 153 63.79 -0.16 -4.71
CA THR A 153 62.78 -0.75 -3.84
C THR A 153 61.81 0.35 -3.37
N ILE A 154 60.51 0.09 -3.39
CA ILE A 154 59.51 1.00 -2.94
C ILE A 154 59.61 1.22 -1.42
N VAL A 155 59.83 2.45 -1.00
CA VAL A 155 59.79 2.85 0.41
C VAL A 155 58.38 3.29 0.81
N GLY A 156 57.68 3.98 -0.09
CA GLY A 156 56.34 4.41 0.10
C GLY A 156 55.90 5.55 -0.83
N VAL A 157 54.67 5.93 -0.78
CA VAL A 157 54.13 7.09 -1.49
C VAL A 157 53.71 8.12 -0.46
N GLU A 158 54.14 9.37 -0.63
CA GLU A 158 53.76 10.51 0.21
C GLU A 158 53.06 11.57 -0.63
N ARG A 159 52.24 12.39 0.03
CA ARG A 159 51.61 13.58 -0.58
C ARG A 159 52.36 14.80 -0.14
N GLN A 160 52.95 15.50 -1.10
CA GLN A 160 53.66 16.74 -0.87
C GLN A 160 52.83 17.93 -1.38
N ARG A 161 52.68 18.96 -0.60
CA ARG A 161 52.05 20.22 -1.01
C ARG A 161 53.09 21.11 -1.72
N VAL A 162 52.88 21.28 -3.01
CA VAL A 162 53.77 22.13 -3.83
C VAL A 162 53.02 23.38 -4.23
N PRO A 163 53.63 24.57 -4.02
CA PRO A 163 53.02 25.82 -4.48
C PRO A 163 53.00 25.85 -6.01
N ALA A 164 51.79 26.09 -6.59
CA ALA A 164 51.60 26.26 -8.03
C ALA A 164 50.93 27.64 -8.25
N GLY A 165 51.74 28.68 -8.39
CA GLY A 165 51.27 30.07 -8.45
C GLY A 165 50.63 30.53 -7.14
N ALA A 166 49.38 30.98 -7.18
CA ALA A 166 48.60 31.40 -6.01
C ALA A 166 47.86 30.26 -5.26
N GLN A 167 47.98 29.01 -5.73
CA GLN A 167 47.32 27.83 -5.14
C GLN A 167 48.37 26.79 -4.74
N THR A 168 48.07 25.96 -3.75
CA THR A 168 48.84 24.80 -3.39
C THR A 168 48.18 23.55 -4.01
N VAL A 169 48.98 22.73 -4.69
CA VAL A 169 48.53 21.47 -5.28
C VAL A 169 49.17 20.30 -4.56
N ASP A 170 48.39 19.31 -4.20
CA ASP A 170 48.86 18.05 -3.63
C ASP A 170 49.48 17.18 -4.76
N VAL A 171 50.78 16.88 -4.66
CA VAL A 171 51.49 16.01 -5.60
C VAL A 171 51.88 14.73 -4.90
N GLU A 172 51.53 13.59 -5.53
CA GLU A 172 51.91 12.29 -5.02
C GLU A 172 53.31 11.95 -5.49
N VAL A 173 54.20 11.62 -4.53
CA VAL A 173 55.61 11.38 -4.73
C VAL A 173 55.95 9.95 -4.27
N LEU A 174 56.51 9.17 -5.17
CA LEU A 174 57.03 7.84 -4.91
C LEU A 174 58.46 7.94 -4.36
N ASN A 175 58.66 7.45 -3.15
CA ASN A 175 60.00 7.35 -2.55
C ASN A 175 60.57 5.93 -2.81
N MET A 176 61.75 5.85 -3.41
CA MET A 176 62.45 4.62 -3.78
C MET A 176 63.87 4.61 -3.19
N CYS A 177 64.28 3.42 -2.75
CA CYS A 177 65.68 3.16 -2.42
C CYS A 177 66.37 2.51 -3.65
N CYS A 178 67.19 3.34 -4.32
CA CYS A 178 68.00 2.92 -5.48
C CYS A 178 69.46 2.56 -5.05
N ALA A 179 70.25 2.07 -5.98
CA ALA A 179 71.65 1.72 -5.71
C ALA A 179 72.51 2.94 -5.28
N GLU A 180 72.10 4.13 -5.79
CA GLU A 180 72.79 5.42 -5.48
C GLU A 180 72.19 6.14 -4.27
N GLY A 181 71.23 5.52 -3.56
CA GLY A 181 70.53 6.12 -2.39
C GLY A 181 69.05 6.33 -2.59
N MET A 182 68.46 7.07 -1.66
CA MET A 182 67.01 7.39 -1.71
C MET A 182 66.69 8.39 -2.81
N ARG A 183 65.67 8.12 -3.60
CA ARG A 183 65.15 9.01 -4.64
C ARG A 183 63.63 9.21 -4.51
N ALA A 184 63.23 10.44 -4.70
CA ALA A 184 61.82 10.85 -4.73
C ALA A 184 61.40 11.14 -6.18
N VAL A 185 60.37 10.48 -6.68
CA VAL A 185 59.86 10.60 -8.04
C VAL A 185 58.38 10.99 -7.98
N LYS A 186 58.04 12.07 -8.66
CA LYS A 186 56.61 12.42 -8.77
C LYS A 186 55.88 11.38 -9.57
N LEU A 187 54.76 10.90 -9.08
CA LEU A 187 53.94 9.88 -9.80
C LEU A 187 53.41 10.41 -11.12
N SER A 188 53.21 11.74 -11.26
CA SER A 188 52.88 12.39 -12.52
C SER A 188 53.94 12.26 -13.61
N ASP A 189 55.19 12.07 -13.25
CA ASP A 189 56.31 12.00 -14.18
C ASP A 189 56.62 10.56 -14.57
N VAL A 190 55.97 9.60 -13.93
CA VAL A 190 56.15 8.15 -14.21
C VAL A 190 55.39 7.76 -15.48
N GLN A 191 56.11 7.34 -16.51
CA GLN A 191 55.56 6.87 -17.78
C GLN A 191 55.17 5.38 -17.74
N SER A 192 56.01 4.59 -17.08
CA SER A 192 55.77 3.13 -16.89
C SER A 192 56.38 2.65 -15.61
N LEU A 193 55.75 1.67 -15.00
CA LEU A 193 56.20 0.97 -13.82
C LEU A 193 56.10 -0.53 -14.05
N ARG A 194 57.16 -1.29 -13.74
CA ARG A 194 57.21 -2.72 -13.87
C ARG A 194 57.71 -3.32 -12.55
N PHE A 195 57.02 -4.37 -12.09
CA PHE A 195 57.51 -5.13 -10.95
C PHE A 195 58.65 -6.03 -11.37
N SER A 196 59.79 -5.99 -10.65
CA SER A 196 60.95 -6.88 -10.92
C SER A 196 60.68 -8.30 -10.43
N ASN A 197 59.74 -8.49 -9.49
CA ASN A 197 59.35 -9.80 -8.98
C ASN A 197 58.34 -10.45 -9.95
N PRO A 198 58.72 -11.59 -10.60
CA PRO A 198 57.85 -12.23 -11.59
C PRO A 198 56.55 -12.78 -10.99
N VAL A 199 56.51 -13.10 -9.68
CA VAL A 199 55.32 -13.59 -8.99
C VAL A 199 54.32 -12.46 -8.91
N ILE A 200 54.73 -11.28 -8.41
CA ILE A 200 53.86 -10.08 -8.29
C ILE A 200 53.34 -9.65 -9.67
N GLU A 201 54.23 -9.65 -10.68
CA GLU A 201 53.81 -9.27 -12.05
C GLU A 201 52.75 -10.24 -12.60
N SER A 202 52.92 -11.56 -12.34
CA SER A 202 51.95 -12.58 -12.78
C SER A 202 50.61 -12.46 -12.02
N GLU A 203 50.64 -12.22 -10.71
CA GLU A 203 49.46 -12.03 -9.89
C GLU A 203 48.70 -10.77 -10.30
N PHE A 204 49.40 -9.68 -10.56
CA PHE A 204 48.78 -8.45 -11.05
C PHE A 204 48.09 -8.65 -12.38
N ARG A 205 48.70 -9.31 -13.34
CA ARG A 205 48.06 -9.69 -14.61
C ARG A 205 46.81 -10.54 -14.39
N ARG A 206 46.93 -11.54 -13.52
CA ARG A 206 45.79 -12.42 -13.20
C ARG A 206 44.65 -11.67 -12.53
N ALA A 207 44.94 -10.70 -11.65
CA ALA A 207 43.91 -9.84 -11.06
C ALA A 207 43.22 -8.98 -12.10
N LEU A 208 43.94 -8.46 -13.10
CA LEU A 208 43.36 -7.75 -14.25
C LEU A 208 42.54 -8.66 -15.16
N GLU A 209 42.92 -9.90 -15.35
CA GLU A 209 42.14 -10.91 -16.09
C GLU A 209 40.81 -11.18 -15.37
N VAL A 210 40.81 -11.31 -14.04
CA VAL A 210 39.60 -11.48 -13.23
C VAL A 210 38.69 -10.26 -13.37
N LEU A 211 39.26 -9.07 -13.35
CA LEU A 211 38.50 -7.83 -13.60
C LEU A 211 37.90 -7.80 -15.02
N ALA A 212 38.67 -8.17 -16.03
CA ALA A 212 38.20 -8.21 -17.42
C ALA A 212 37.08 -9.24 -17.62
N GLN A 213 37.18 -10.41 -16.98
CA GLN A 213 36.12 -11.42 -17.01
C GLN A 213 34.85 -10.93 -16.30
N SER A 214 34.97 -10.03 -15.34
CA SER A 214 33.79 -9.45 -14.67
C SER A 214 32.95 -8.53 -15.57
N HIS A 215 33.53 -8.01 -16.65
CA HIS A 215 32.84 -7.23 -17.70
C HIS A 215 32.20 -8.13 -18.76
N ASP A 216 32.35 -9.46 -18.66
CA ASP A 216 31.83 -10.40 -19.62
C ASP A 216 30.32 -10.47 -19.51
N ASN A 217 29.74 -10.23 -20.61
CA ASN A 217 28.37 -10.20 -21.14
C ASN A 217 27.24 -10.81 -20.32
N GLY A 218 26.96 -10.56 -19.11
CA GLY A 218 25.68 -10.86 -18.46
C GLY A 218 25.01 -12.23 -18.79
N LYS A 219 25.67 -13.10 -19.53
CA LYS A 219 25.21 -14.44 -19.95
C LYS A 219 26.01 -15.52 -19.29
N LYS A 220 25.34 -16.52 -18.74
CA LYS A 220 25.93 -17.65 -18.04
C LYS A 220 25.57 -18.96 -18.76
N ALA A 221 26.55 -19.86 -18.85
CA ALA A 221 26.34 -21.19 -19.38
C ALA A 221 25.96 -22.15 -18.24
N VAL A 222 24.85 -22.87 -18.41
CA VAL A 222 24.45 -23.97 -17.55
C VAL A 222 24.58 -25.26 -18.35
N GLN A 223 25.42 -26.19 -17.89
CA GLN A 223 25.76 -27.43 -18.57
C GLN A 223 24.96 -28.57 -17.96
N LEU A 224 24.18 -29.23 -18.78
CA LEU A 224 23.33 -30.36 -18.38
C LEU A 224 23.98 -31.64 -18.90
N HIS A 225 24.27 -32.57 -18.02
CA HIS A 225 24.88 -33.85 -18.37
C HIS A 225 23.85 -34.98 -18.30
N PHE A 226 23.55 -35.55 -19.47
CA PHE A 226 22.67 -36.72 -19.60
C PHE A 226 23.53 -37.96 -19.82
N ALA A 227 23.33 -38.98 -19.02
CA ALA A 227 24.05 -40.24 -19.10
C ALA A 227 23.10 -41.38 -19.46
N GLY A 228 23.52 -42.23 -20.41
CA GLY A 228 22.74 -43.38 -20.84
C GLY A 228 23.13 -43.83 -22.26
N ASP A 229 22.64 -44.96 -22.70
CA ASP A 229 23.01 -45.60 -23.98
C ASP A 229 21.99 -45.23 -25.08
N GLY A 230 22.48 -45.25 -26.33
CA GLY A 230 21.64 -45.09 -27.54
C GLY A 230 21.04 -43.71 -27.73
N LYS A 231 20.10 -43.58 -28.69
CA LYS A 231 19.38 -42.34 -28.95
C LYS A 231 18.20 -42.20 -27.96
N ARG A 232 18.17 -41.08 -27.30
CA ARG A 232 17.15 -40.75 -26.28
C ARG A 232 16.56 -39.39 -26.52
N LYS A 233 15.27 -39.29 -26.24
CA LYS A 233 14.56 -38.01 -26.21
C LYS A 233 14.67 -37.38 -24.83
N VAL A 234 15.15 -36.15 -24.78
CA VAL A 234 15.29 -35.39 -23.54
C VAL A 234 14.48 -34.12 -23.60
N GLN A 235 14.05 -33.64 -22.44
CA GLN A 235 13.31 -32.39 -22.28
C GLN A 235 13.86 -31.62 -21.09
N VAL A 236 13.94 -30.31 -21.29
CA VAL A 236 14.35 -29.37 -20.25
C VAL A 236 13.26 -28.31 -20.15
N GLY A 237 12.59 -28.23 -19.03
CA GLY A 237 11.57 -27.22 -18.72
C GLY A 237 12.04 -26.29 -17.63
N TYR A 238 11.77 -24.98 -17.76
CA TYR A 238 12.11 -23.99 -16.75
C TYR A 238 11.18 -22.79 -16.79
N VAL A 239 11.11 -22.06 -15.67
CA VAL A 239 10.33 -20.84 -15.54
C VAL A 239 11.27 -19.67 -15.28
N ILE A 240 11.16 -18.63 -16.08
CA ILE A 240 11.92 -17.39 -15.94
C ILE A 240 10.98 -16.18 -16.05
N GLU A 241 11.49 -15.00 -15.75
CA GLU A 241 10.75 -13.75 -15.94
C GLU A 241 10.39 -13.55 -17.43
N ALA A 242 9.16 -13.18 -17.69
CA ALA A 242 8.65 -12.88 -19.03
C ALA A 242 7.66 -11.72 -18.99
N PRO A 243 7.56 -10.91 -20.04
CA PRO A 243 6.56 -9.86 -20.14
C PRO A 243 5.14 -10.42 -19.99
N ILE A 244 4.30 -9.66 -19.29
CA ILE A 244 2.87 -9.96 -19.19
C ILE A 244 2.25 -9.80 -20.57
N TRP A 245 1.61 -10.85 -21.06
CA TRP A 245 0.84 -10.77 -22.29
C TRP A 245 -0.45 -9.97 -22.08
N LYS A 246 -0.87 -9.20 -23.07
CA LYS A 246 -1.99 -8.25 -23.01
C LYS A 246 -3.05 -8.64 -24.03
N THR A 247 -4.31 -8.27 -23.75
CA THR A 247 -5.42 -8.49 -24.68
C THR A 247 -5.95 -7.19 -25.24
N SER A 248 -6.44 -7.25 -26.47
CA SER A 248 -7.17 -6.15 -27.12
C SER A 248 -8.29 -6.74 -27.96
N TYR A 249 -9.44 -6.11 -27.94
CA TYR A 249 -10.64 -6.60 -28.62
C TYR A 249 -11.18 -5.58 -29.61
N ARG A 250 -11.84 -6.06 -30.64
CA ARG A 250 -12.60 -5.28 -31.57
C ARG A 250 -14.00 -5.83 -31.66
N LEU A 251 -14.98 -4.98 -31.46
CA LEU A 251 -16.40 -5.33 -31.51
C LEU A 251 -17.02 -4.66 -32.74
N LEU A 252 -17.42 -5.49 -33.71
CA LEU A 252 -18.09 -5.02 -34.90
C LEU A 252 -19.59 -5.21 -34.72
N MET A 253 -20.34 -4.11 -34.71
CA MET A 253 -21.78 -4.10 -34.58
C MET A 253 -22.41 -3.80 -35.97
N SER A 254 -23.35 -4.63 -36.40
CA SER A 254 -24.18 -4.46 -37.54
C SER A 254 -25.63 -4.21 -37.15
N GLU A 255 -26.42 -3.54 -37.95
CA GLU A 255 -27.85 -3.39 -37.71
C GLU A 255 -28.63 -4.71 -37.93
N LYS A 256 -28.12 -5.60 -38.80
CA LYS A 256 -28.81 -6.81 -39.22
C LYS A 256 -28.26 -8.11 -38.62
N ASP A 257 -26.97 -8.09 -38.24
CA ASP A 257 -26.27 -9.28 -37.82
C ASP A 257 -25.93 -9.23 -36.31
N LYS A 258 -25.70 -10.40 -35.71
CA LYS A 258 -25.19 -10.45 -34.36
C LYS A 258 -23.83 -9.74 -34.28
N PRO A 259 -23.54 -9.04 -33.18
CA PRO A 259 -22.23 -8.43 -32.98
C PRO A 259 -21.11 -9.46 -33.15
N TYR A 260 -20.04 -9.10 -33.81
CA TYR A 260 -18.89 -9.96 -34.03
C TYR A 260 -17.69 -9.46 -33.21
N LEU A 261 -17.12 -10.34 -32.39
CA LEU A 261 -16.00 -10.02 -31.56
C LEU A 261 -14.70 -10.62 -32.07
N GLN A 262 -13.68 -9.79 -32.21
CA GLN A 262 -12.30 -10.19 -32.49
C GLN A 262 -11.43 -9.87 -31.26
N GLY A 263 -10.73 -10.87 -30.73
CA GLY A 263 -9.78 -10.70 -29.64
C GLY A 263 -8.37 -11.07 -30.08
N TRP A 264 -7.41 -10.33 -29.57
CA TRP A 264 -6.01 -10.47 -29.87
C TRP A 264 -5.19 -10.49 -28.58
N ALA A 265 -4.22 -11.40 -28.50
CA ALA A 265 -3.21 -11.41 -27.47
C ALA A 265 -1.92 -10.78 -28.01
N MET A 266 -1.41 -9.80 -27.33
CA MET A 266 -0.10 -9.21 -27.59
C MET A 266 0.93 -9.94 -26.76
N VAL A 267 1.86 -10.61 -27.43
CA VAL A 267 2.97 -11.36 -26.83
C VAL A 267 4.29 -10.76 -27.26
N GLU A 268 5.28 -10.82 -26.39
CA GLU A 268 6.59 -10.25 -26.60
C GLU A 268 7.65 -11.35 -26.37
N ASN A 269 8.60 -11.45 -27.26
CA ASN A 269 9.79 -12.29 -27.10
C ASN A 269 10.97 -11.44 -26.60
N PRO A 270 11.22 -11.37 -25.27
CA PRO A 270 12.33 -10.61 -24.72
C PRO A 270 13.66 -11.36 -24.79
N THR A 271 13.64 -12.65 -25.21
CA THR A 271 14.80 -13.51 -25.19
C THR A 271 15.75 -13.18 -26.36
N ASP A 272 16.98 -13.66 -26.25
CA ASP A 272 18.03 -13.47 -27.25
C ASP A 272 17.98 -14.51 -28.38
N GLU A 273 16.95 -15.37 -28.39
CA GLU A 273 16.75 -16.40 -29.38
C GLU A 273 15.42 -16.29 -30.09
N ASP A 274 15.36 -16.74 -31.33
CA ASP A 274 14.15 -16.79 -32.11
C ASP A 274 13.26 -17.96 -31.65
N TRP A 275 11.99 -17.72 -31.41
CA TRP A 275 11.02 -18.77 -31.19
C TRP A 275 10.54 -19.30 -32.54
N ASN A 276 11.09 -20.43 -32.97
CA ASN A 276 10.80 -21.01 -34.29
C ASN A 276 9.78 -22.15 -34.17
N GLY A 277 8.58 -21.93 -34.66
CA GLY A 277 7.54 -22.96 -34.69
C GLY A 277 7.14 -23.52 -33.31
N VAL A 278 7.20 -22.70 -32.26
CA VAL A 278 6.93 -23.14 -30.89
C VAL A 278 5.43 -23.35 -30.65
N LYS A 279 5.08 -24.36 -29.86
CA LYS A 279 3.75 -24.51 -29.30
C LYS A 279 3.51 -23.48 -28.22
N MET A 280 2.57 -22.56 -28.42
CA MET A 280 2.32 -21.46 -27.51
C MET A 280 1.02 -21.65 -26.75
N ALA A 281 1.07 -21.34 -25.45
CA ALA A 281 -0.11 -21.23 -24.60
C ALA A 281 -0.02 -19.97 -23.74
N LEU A 282 -1.17 -19.33 -23.56
CA LEU A 282 -1.31 -18.13 -22.73
C LEU A 282 -2.25 -18.46 -21.56
N ILE A 283 -1.82 -18.21 -20.36
CA ILE A 283 -2.59 -18.54 -19.14
C ILE A 283 -2.99 -17.25 -18.44
N SER A 284 -4.29 -17.08 -18.21
CA SER A 284 -4.85 -15.94 -17.51
C SER A 284 -4.64 -15.97 -15.99
N GLY A 285 -3.97 -17.01 -15.49
CA GLY A 285 -3.67 -17.18 -14.08
C GLY A 285 -2.50 -16.33 -13.61
N ARG A 286 -2.52 -15.98 -12.34
CA ARG A 286 -1.45 -15.27 -11.65
C ARG A 286 -0.81 -16.18 -10.60
N PRO A 287 0.00 -17.17 -11.00
CA PRO A 287 0.72 -18.00 -10.04
C PRO A 287 1.63 -17.12 -9.17
N VAL A 288 1.74 -17.47 -7.90
CA VAL A 288 2.66 -16.80 -7.00
C VAL A 288 4.09 -17.18 -7.38
N SER A 289 4.92 -16.20 -7.70
CA SER A 289 6.34 -16.38 -7.98
C SER A 289 7.15 -15.50 -7.04
N PHE A 290 8.32 -16.01 -6.63
CA PHE A 290 9.27 -15.28 -5.81
C PHE A 290 10.68 -15.54 -6.32
N LYS A 291 11.59 -14.58 -6.11
CA LYS A 291 13.02 -14.72 -6.40
C LYS A 291 13.74 -15.16 -5.13
N MET A 292 14.63 -16.13 -5.27
CA MET A 292 15.51 -16.58 -4.21
C MET A 292 16.94 -16.65 -4.76
N ASP A 293 17.88 -16.13 -4.01
CA ASP A 293 19.27 -16.17 -4.42
C ASP A 293 19.85 -17.56 -4.15
N LEU A 294 19.99 -18.35 -5.22
CA LEU A 294 20.59 -19.67 -5.24
C LEU A 294 21.95 -19.66 -5.92
N TYR A 295 22.27 -18.59 -6.67
CA TYR A 295 23.45 -18.50 -7.49
C TYR A 295 24.65 -17.93 -6.75
N ASN A 296 24.46 -16.93 -5.88
CA ASN A 296 25.54 -16.37 -5.10
C ASN A 296 25.89 -17.25 -3.90
N PRO A 297 27.17 -17.58 -3.67
CA PRO A 297 27.56 -18.31 -2.49
C PRO A 297 27.28 -17.52 -1.22
N LEU A 298 26.65 -18.14 -0.24
CA LEU A 298 26.35 -17.55 1.06
C LEU A 298 27.45 -17.92 2.06
N TYR A 299 28.05 -16.92 2.68
CA TYR A 299 29.07 -17.09 3.70
C TYR A 299 28.57 -16.61 5.05
N ILE A 300 28.83 -17.39 6.08
CA ILE A 300 28.54 -17.00 7.47
C ILE A 300 29.87 -16.64 8.13
N ASP A 301 29.94 -15.42 8.66
CA ASP A 301 31.11 -14.98 9.43
C ASP A 301 31.26 -15.84 10.66
N ARG A 302 32.46 -16.42 10.83
CA ARG A 302 32.79 -17.22 12.00
C ARG A 302 33.29 -16.28 13.11
N PRO A 303 32.79 -16.42 14.36
CA PRO A 303 33.34 -15.65 15.46
C PRO A 303 34.79 -15.97 15.68
N THR A 304 35.63 -14.95 15.79
CA THR A 304 37.03 -15.08 16.14
C THR A 304 37.14 -15.27 17.66
N VAL A 305 37.65 -16.40 18.09
CA VAL A 305 37.96 -16.66 19.50
C VAL A 305 39.45 -16.37 19.67
N GLU A 306 39.76 -15.32 20.41
CA GLU A 306 41.13 -15.03 20.79
C GLU A 306 41.59 -16.01 21.85
N PRO A 307 42.78 -16.63 21.73
CA PRO A 307 43.31 -17.48 22.78
C PRO A 307 43.60 -16.64 24.03
N GLU A 308 43.19 -17.11 25.20
CA GLU A 308 43.57 -16.49 26.48
C GLU A 308 45.08 -16.73 26.69
N LEU A 309 45.88 -15.76 26.28
CA LEU A 309 47.34 -15.83 26.41
C LEU A 309 47.80 -15.67 27.86
N PHE A 310 47.02 -15.01 28.70
CA PHE A 310 47.29 -14.83 30.15
C PHE A 310 45.97 -14.70 30.93
N ALA A 311 45.92 -15.32 32.10
CA ALA A 311 44.85 -15.05 33.06
C ALA A 311 44.91 -13.56 33.43
N SER A 312 43.79 -12.82 33.29
CA SER A 312 43.73 -11.44 33.66
C SER A 312 44.07 -11.27 35.18
N LEU A 313 45.18 -10.62 35.47
CA LEU A 313 45.52 -10.20 36.84
C LEU A 313 44.69 -9.05 37.35
N ARG A 314 43.74 -8.53 36.58
CA ARG A 314 42.80 -7.53 37.05
C ARG A 314 41.78 -8.22 37.94
N PRO A 315 41.60 -7.74 39.20
CA PRO A 315 40.55 -8.26 40.08
C PRO A 315 39.19 -8.06 39.34
N VAL A 316 38.39 -9.10 39.31
CA VAL A 316 37.03 -9.08 38.78
C VAL A 316 36.24 -8.13 39.68
N THR A 317 35.94 -6.94 39.20
CA THR A 317 35.01 -6.05 39.89
C THR A 317 33.60 -6.60 39.66
N TYR A 318 33.13 -7.39 40.62
CA TYR A 318 31.74 -7.74 40.69
C TYR A 318 30.98 -6.42 40.96
N ARG A 319 30.31 -5.89 39.94
CA ARG A 319 29.34 -4.82 40.13
C ARG A 319 28.18 -5.41 40.94
N GLY A 320 28.13 -5.03 42.25
CA GLY A 320 27.06 -5.43 43.16
C GLY A 320 25.67 -4.90 42.82
N ASP A 321 25.41 -4.64 41.56
CA ASP A 321 24.26 -3.86 41.11
C ASP A 321 23.08 -4.75 40.61
N MET A 322 23.27 -6.08 40.53
CA MET A 322 22.21 -6.99 40.06
C MET A 322 21.06 -7.15 41.05
N SER A 323 21.31 -6.99 42.39
CA SER A 323 20.25 -7.02 43.39
C SER A 323 19.47 -5.71 43.44
N ALA A 324 20.17 -4.58 43.36
CA ALA A 324 19.54 -3.25 43.31
C ALA A 324 18.67 -3.08 42.04
N ARG A 325 19.16 -3.50 40.89
CA ARG A 325 18.40 -3.46 39.64
C ARG A 325 17.14 -4.33 39.68
N ARG A 326 17.24 -5.55 40.23
CA ARG A 326 16.07 -6.41 40.43
C ARG A 326 15.05 -5.84 41.40
N GLN A 327 15.50 -5.18 42.48
CA GLN A 327 14.61 -4.50 43.43
C GLN A 327 13.93 -3.29 42.79
N GLU A 328 14.65 -2.51 42.00
CA GLU A 328 14.12 -1.37 41.26
C GLU A 328 13.07 -1.78 40.23
N VAL A 329 13.35 -2.81 39.41
CA VAL A 329 12.39 -3.40 38.50
C VAL A 329 11.15 -3.94 39.21
N ALA A 330 11.33 -4.64 40.36
CA ALA A 330 10.23 -5.14 41.17
C ALA A 330 9.37 -4.02 41.75
N THR A 331 9.98 -2.87 42.07
CA THR A 331 9.27 -1.68 42.56
C THR A 331 8.44 -1.05 41.41
N LEU A 332 9.02 -0.91 40.23
CA LEU A 332 8.33 -0.40 39.08
C LEU A 332 7.16 -1.31 38.64
N VAL A 333 7.33 -2.63 38.74
CA VAL A 333 6.24 -3.58 38.46
C VAL A 333 5.09 -3.43 39.48
N ARG A 334 5.38 -3.21 40.74
CA ARG A 334 4.32 -2.93 41.74
C ARG A 334 3.61 -1.61 41.44
N GLN A 335 4.34 -0.55 41.14
CA GLN A 335 3.77 0.74 40.75
C GLN A 335 2.87 0.61 39.49
N TYR A 336 3.29 -0.20 38.56
CA TYR A 336 2.47 -0.51 37.39
C TYR A 336 1.10 -1.09 37.76
N PHE A 337 1.07 -2.13 38.60
CA PHE A 337 -0.19 -2.74 39.00
C PHE A 337 -1.06 -1.80 39.84
N ASP A 338 -0.47 -0.92 40.65
CA ASP A 338 -1.21 0.09 41.41
C ASP A 338 -1.84 1.16 40.51
N LEU A 339 -1.14 1.56 39.44
CA LEU A 339 -1.66 2.50 38.43
C LEU A 339 -2.78 1.87 37.61
N VAL A 340 -2.63 0.60 37.25
CA VAL A 340 -3.68 -0.16 36.51
C VAL A 340 -4.95 -0.27 37.38
N LYS A 341 -4.82 -0.52 38.71
CA LYS A 341 -5.98 -0.53 39.65
C LYS A 341 -6.67 0.83 39.74
N LYS A 342 -5.92 1.92 39.53
CA LYS A 342 -6.45 3.29 39.52
C LYS A 342 -6.99 3.72 38.15
N ASN A 343 -6.97 2.84 37.15
CA ASN A 343 -7.33 3.11 35.75
C ASN A 343 -6.48 4.21 35.07
N ASP A 344 -5.29 4.50 35.63
CA ASP A 344 -4.33 5.44 35.00
C ASP A 344 -3.38 4.68 34.06
N PHE A 345 -3.89 4.30 32.90
CA PHE A 345 -3.16 3.51 31.92
C PHE A 345 -2.04 4.29 31.24
N ALA A 346 -2.14 5.62 31.19
CA ALA A 346 -1.08 6.46 30.61
C ALA A 346 0.16 6.51 31.52
N ALA A 347 -0.03 6.59 32.84
CA ALA A 347 1.06 6.49 33.78
C ALA A 347 1.60 5.05 33.89
N ALA A 348 0.73 4.05 33.83
CA ALA A 348 1.12 2.64 33.80
C ALA A 348 2.03 2.30 32.62
N GLU A 349 1.74 2.79 31.40
CA GLU A 349 2.59 2.59 30.22
C GLU A 349 3.99 3.20 30.42
N ARG A 350 4.08 4.41 30.99
CA ARG A 350 5.39 5.06 31.26
C ARG A 350 6.23 4.26 32.24
N VAL A 351 5.62 3.76 33.32
CA VAL A 351 6.31 2.94 34.32
C VAL A 351 6.72 1.58 33.76
N ALA A 352 5.88 0.96 32.91
CA ALA A 352 6.22 -0.27 32.19
C ALA A 352 7.37 -0.09 31.20
N LEU A 353 7.45 1.07 30.53
CA LEU A 353 8.55 1.43 29.65
C LEU A 353 9.87 1.61 30.44
N GLN A 354 9.83 2.25 31.60
CA GLN A 354 11.00 2.39 32.49
C GLN A 354 11.49 1.02 32.97
N ALA A 355 10.57 0.13 33.37
CA ALA A 355 10.95 -1.24 33.76
C ALA A 355 11.59 -2.00 32.57
N LYS A 356 11.10 -1.81 31.35
CA LYS A 356 11.66 -2.41 30.12
C LYS A 356 13.05 -1.87 29.79
N GLN A 357 13.34 -0.60 30.07
CA GLN A 357 14.68 -0.02 29.88
C GLN A 357 15.69 -0.62 30.85
N LEU A 358 15.28 -0.94 32.09
CA LEU A 358 16.13 -1.57 33.12
C LEU A 358 16.31 -3.09 32.91
N ALA A 359 15.32 -3.77 32.33
CA ALA A 359 15.34 -5.21 32.05
C ALA A 359 14.82 -5.51 30.62
N PRO A 360 15.59 -5.17 29.58
CA PRO A 360 15.15 -5.30 28.18
C PRO A 360 14.94 -6.75 27.74
N ASP A 361 15.63 -7.69 28.33
CA ASP A 361 15.63 -9.12 27.98
C ASP A 361 14.59 -9.93 28.75
N ASP A 362 13.85 -9.31 29.69
CA ASP A 362 12.81 -10.00 30.46
C ASP A 362 11.49 -10.03 29.69
N PRO A 363 11.03 -11.22 29.24
CA PRO A 363 9.81 -11.35 28.46
C PRO A 363 8.55 -10.94 29.22
N ALA A 364 8.55 -11.07 30.55
CA ALA A 364 7.42 -10.67 31.40
C ALA A 364 7.25 -9.15 31.42
N ILE A 365 8.35 -8.41 31.47
CA ILE A 365 8.35 -6.94 31.43
C ILE A 365 7.95 -6.45 30.04
N GLY A 366 8.39 -7.13 28.99
CA GLY A 366 7.96 -6.89 27.64
C GLY A 366 6.44 -7.01 27.45
N ALA A 367 5.86 -8.08 27.99
CA ALA A 367 4.42 -8.33 27.97
C ALA A 367 3.61 -7.28 28.76
N LEU A 368 4.10 -6.84 29.93
CA LEU A 368 3.47 -5.76 30.70
C LEU A 368 3.41 -4.43 29.95
N HIS A 369 4.47 -4.08 29.23
CA HIS A 369 4.51 -2.87 28.41
C HIS A 369 3.50 -2.93 27.26
N GLU A 370 3.41 -4.06 26.52
CA GLU A 370 2.43 -4.21 25.45
C GLU A 370 0.99 -4.24 25.96
N ALA A 371 0.75 -4.86 27.14
CA ALA A 371 -0.55 -4.85 27.79
C ALA A 371 -1.00 -3.43 28.19
N ALA A 372 -0.08 -2.63 28.80
CA ALA A 372 -0.36 -1.25 29.16
C ALA A 372 -0.72 -0.38 27.94
N LYS A 373 0.02 -0.54 26.87
CA LYS A 373 -0.21 0.15 25.60
C LYS A 373 -1.55 -0.21 24.97
N LEU A 374 -1.94 -1.48 25.06
CA LEU A 374 -3.25 -1.93 24.58
C LEU A 374 -4.39 -1.34 25.43
N GLN A 375 -4.28 -1.40 26.76
CA GLN A 375 -5.27 -0.87 27.69
C GLN A 375 -5.45 0.65 27.51
N ARG A 376 -4.35 1.41 27.34
CA ARG A 376 -4.44 2.84 27.04
C ARG A 376 -5.22 3.11 25.76
N ARG A 377 -4.94 2.37 24.68
CA ARG A 377 -5.67 2.52 23.41
C ARG A 377 -7.16 2.22 23.53
N VAL A 378 -7.51 1.20 24.30
CA VAL A 378 -8.92 0.85 24.56
C VAL A 378 -9.60 1.99 25.32
N THR A 379 -8.98 2.51 26.39
CA THR A 379 -9.52 3.62 27.18
C THR A 379 -9.62 4.91 26.37
N GLU A 380 -8.63 5.25 25.55
CA GLU A 380 -8.68 6.40 24.63
C GLU A 380 -9.82 6.24 23.61
N THR A 381 -10.08 5.02 23.14
CA THR A 381 -11.19 4.74 22.23
C THR A 381 -12.54 4.86 22.93
N GLU A 382 -12.65 4.42 24.18
CA GLU A 382 -13.86 4.56 24.99
C GLU A 382 -14.13 6.01 25.39
N LEU A 383 -13.09 6.77 25.78
CA LEU A 383 -13.19 8.21 26.04
C LEU A 383 -13.61 8.99 24.80
N THR A 384 -13.03 8.68 23.63
CA THR A 384 -13.44 9.30 22.37
C THR A 384 -14.86 8.93 21.96
N LYS A 385 -15.35 7.74 22.29
CA LYS A 385 -16.76 7.38 22.13
C LYS A 385 -17.67 8.17 23.09
N ALA A 386 -17.28 8.22 24.38
CA ALA A 386 -18.02 8.98 25.38
C ALA A 386 -18.02 10.49 25.08
N ASP A 387 -16.91 11.04 24.59
CA ASP A 387 -16.85 12.45 24.18
C ASP A 387 -17.65 12.69 22.89
N ARG A 388 -17.70 11.75 21.96
CA ARG A 388 -18.61 11.82 20.80
C ARG A 388 -20.07 11.73 21.21
N GLU A 389 -20.41 10.87 22.18
CA GLU A 389 -21.76 10.80 22.75
C GLU A 389 -22.13 12.09 23.47
N LYS A 390 -21.21 12.65 24.30
CA LYS A 390 -21.39 13.94 24.95
C LYS A 390 -21.53 15.09 23.95
N PHE A 391 -20.69 15.10 22.90
CA PHE A 391 -20.78 16.10 21.83
C PHE A 391 -22.07 15.94 21.04
N PHE A 392 -22.51 14.73 20.77
CA PHE A 392 -23.78 14.45 20.12
C PHE A 392 -24.96 14.89 21.01
N LEU A 393 -24.89 14.62 22.32
CA LEU A 393 -25.90 15.04 23.30
C LEU A 393 -25.87 16.56 23.52
N SER A 394 -24.71 17.21 23.53
CA SER A 394 -24.60 18.66 23.62
C SER A 394 -25.09 19.36 22.35
N GLY A 395 -24.81 18.80 21.17
CA GLY A 395 -25.34 19.28 19.89
C GLY A 395 -26.85 19.10 19.74
N LEU A 396 -27.44 18.16 20.48
CA LEU A 396 -28.90 18.03 20.61
C LEU A 396 -29.49 19.05 21.59
N ASN A 397 -28.69 19.55 22.54
CA ASN A 397 -29.13 20.56 23.52
C ASN A 397 -28.97 22.00 23.01
N ASP A 398 -28.05 22.27 22.09
CA ASP A 398 -27.89 23.56 21.46
C ASP A 398 -28.87 23.65 20.29
N GLY A 399 -30.05 24.26 20.55
CA GLY A 399 -31.21 24.37 19.62
C GLY A 399 -30.97 25.22 18.36
N GLU A 400 -29.78 25.27 17.79
CA GLU A 400 -29.44 26.03 16.57
C GLU A 400 -29.32 25.21 15.28
N LEU A 401 -29.77 23.95 15.26
CA LEU A 401 -29.80 23.11 14.04
C LEU A 401 -31.22 22.93 13.48
N SER A 402 -31.99 24.00 13.45
CA SER A 402 -33.29 24.07 12.73
C SER A 402 -33.23 25.13 11.63
N GLY A 403 -32.30 24.98 10.70
CA GLY A 403 -32.28 25.68 9.43
C GLY A 403 -32.40 24.68 8.28
N PRO A 404 -33.18 24.95 7.23
CA PRO A 404 -33.26 24.07 6.09
C PRO A 404 -31.91 24.02 5.39
N LEU A 405 -31.48 22.79 5.02
CA LEU A 405 -30.38 22.56 4.11
C LEU A 405 -30.63 23.26 2.77
N VAL A 406 -30.09 24.46 2.61
CA VAL A 406 -30.01 25.12 1.32
C VAL A 406 -28.74 24.63 0.63
N THR A 407 -28.91 23.77 -0.34
CA THR A 407 -27.91 23.51 -1.35
C THR A 407 -27.83 24.73 -2.27
N THR A 408 -26.78 25.53 -2.17
CA THR A 408 -26.41 26.48 -3.22
C THR A 408 -25.04 26.10 -3.75
N ASP A 409 -25.04 25.54 -4.93
CA ASP A 409 -23.94 25.64 -5.85
C ASP A 409 -23.81 27.12 -6.26
N ASP A 410 -22.67 27.73 -5.98
CA ASP A 410 -22.02 28.65 -6.91
C ASP A 410 -20.63 29.09 -6.38
N PRO A 411 -19.64 29.20 -7.23
CA PRO A 411 -18.30 29.58 -6.86
C PRO A 411 -18.11 31.09 -7.00
N VAL A 412 -17.99 31.82 -5.90
CA VAL A 412 -17.48 33.21 -5.97
C VAL A 412 -16.36 33.40 -4.96
N MET A 413 -15.28 33.85 -5.51
CA MET A 413 -14.08 34.37 -4.83
C MET A 413 -14.41 35.47 -3.80
N GLY A 414 -13.67 35.45 -2.69
CA GLY A 414 -13.37 36.69 -2.02
C GLY A 414 -13.32 36.70 -0.51
N ARG A 415 -12.15 36.54 0.02
CA ARG A 415 -11.51 37.26 1.14
C ARG A 415 -12.18 37.34 2.51
N SER A 416 -11.38 36.85 3.45
CA SER A 416 -11.06 37.37 4.78
C SER A 416 -12.01 37.12 5.94
N GLY A 417 -11.51 36.52 6.97
CA GLY A 417 -12.02 36.61 8.32
C GLY A 417 -12.03 35.26 9.04
N GLY A 418 -10.92 34.99 9.72
CA GLY A 418 -10.65 33.75 10.40
C GLY A 418 -11.66 33.33 11.45
N THR A 419 -11.83 32.06 11.53
CA THR A 419 -11.76 31.34 12.80
C THR A 419 -11.45 29.89 12.49
N LYS A 420 -10.40 29.40 13.13
CA LYS A 420 -9.80 28.09 12.96
C LYS A 420 -10.78 27.01 13.43
N SER A 421 -11.32 26.24 12.53
CA SER A 421 -11.74 24.88 12.85
C SER A 421 -10.68 23.91 12.33
N ARG A 422 -9.81 23.51 13.24
CA ARG A 422 -8.71 22.58 13.02
C ARG A 422 -9.23 21.22 13.44
N LEU A 423 -9.72 20.47 12.48
CA LEU A 423 -10.05 19.07 12.70
C LEU A 423 -9.49 18.23 11.57
N LEU A 424 -8.50 17.41 11.97
CA LEU A 424 -7.98 16.24 11.32
C LEU A 424 -7.15 16.42 10.04
N SER A 425 -5.92 16.87 10.23
CA SER A 425 -4.80 16.27 9.53
C SER A 425 -3.74 15.92 10.57
N ALA A 426 -3.60 14.67 10.87
CA ALA A 426 -2.42 14.16 11.55
C ALA A 426 -1.28 14.24 10.53
N ALA A 427 -0.51 15.32 10.61
CA ALA A 427 0.79 15.39 10.01
C ALA A 427 1.78 14.61 10.89
N PRO A 428 2.74 13.89 10.29
CA PRO A 428 3.76 13.18 11.04
C PRO A 428 4.75 14.18 11.64
N ALA A 429 5.06 13.99 12.89
CA ALA A 429 6.18 14.66 13.54
C ALA A 429 7.47 14.29 12.81
N GLN A 430 8.22 15.28 12.38
CA GLN A 430 9.61 15.16 11.96
C GLN A 430 10.51 15.09 13.19
N ASP A 431 11.57 14.32 12.99
CA ASP A 431 12.87 14.33 13.62
C ASP A 431 13.05 13.81 15.03
N SER A 432 13.64 12.63 15.09
CA SER A 432 14.94 12.48 15.73
C SER A 432 15.66 11.24 15.16
N ASN A 433 16.86 11.50 14.64
CA ASN A 433 17.88 10.54 14.28
C ASN A 433 18.14 9.56 15.44
N VAL A 434 17.84 8.29 15.24
CA VAL A 434 18.54 7.17 15.88
C VAL A 434 18.76 6.09 14.85
N MET A 435 20.01 5.75 14.67
CA MET A 435 20.53 4.73 13.76
C MET A 435 19.91 3.34 13.96
N GLY A 436 19.69 2.69 12.82
CA GLY A 436 19.96 1.26 12.64
C GLY A 436 18.88 0.28 13.03
N GLY A 437 18.19 -0.26 12.02
CA GLY A 437 17.63 -1.59 12.13
C GLY A 437 16.14 -1.78 11.87
N ALA A 438 15.32 -0.73 11.67
CA ALA A 438 13.87 -0.89 11.52
C ALA A 438 13.30 -0.70 10.10
N ALA A 439 14.15 -0.39 9.12
CA ALA A 439 13.69 0.04 7.78
C ALA A 439 13.05 -1.06 6.91
N LYS A 440 13.28 -2.35 7.20
CA LYS A 440 12.78 -3.44 6.35
C LYS A 440 11.36 -3.95 6.66
N ARG A 441 10.80 -3.63 7.82
CA ARG A 441 9.43 -4.06 8.16
C ARG A 441 8.33 -3.10 7.70
N ASP A 442 8.66 -1.81 7.55
CA ASP A 442 7.67 -0.78 7.19
C ASP A 442 7.36 -0.78 5.66
N GLU A 443 8.30 -1.21 4.84
CA GLU A 443 8.14 -1.30 3.38
C GLU A 443 7.15 -2.41 2.97
N GLY A 444 7.10 -3.50 3.73
CA GLY A 444 6.11 -4.56 3.54
C GLY A 444 4.69 -4.07 3.83
N THR A 445 4.51 -3.34 4.92
CA THR A 445 3.19 -2.83 5.35
C THR A 445 2.69 -1.72 4.42
N ARG A 446 3.59 -0.87 3.91
CA ARG A 446 3.24 0.15 2.90
C ARG A 446 2.89 -0.48 1.54
N ARG A 447 3.58 -1.52 1.13
CA ARG A 447 3.24 -2.28 -0.09
C ARG A 447 1.88 -2.98 0.04
N TYR A 448 1.56 -3.56 1.21
CA TYR A 448 0.23 -4.13 1.46
C TYR A 448 -0.87 -3.07 1.50
N ALA A 449 -0.62 -1.91 2.11
CA ALA A 449 -1.58 -0.81 2.15
C ALA A 449 -1.79 -0.18 0.76
N ASN A 450 -0.74 -0.06 -0.05
CA ASN A 450 -0.86 0.39 -1.43
C ASN A 450 -1.55 -0.67 -2.30
N TYR A 451 -1.22 -1.95 -2.13
CA TYR A 451 -1.90 -3.05 -2.82
C TYR A 451 -3.39 -3.11 -2.47
N ALA A 452 -3.76 -2.89 -1.22
CA ALA A 452 -5.16 -2.82 -0.80
C ALA A 452 -5.87 -1.57 -1.34
N ARG A 453 -5.17 -0.44 -1.50
CA ARG A 453 -5.72 0.77 -2.14
C ARG A 453 -5.86 0.59 -3.64
N ASP A 454 -4.88 -0.01 -4.29
CA ASP A 454 -4.91 -0.30 -5.73
C ASP A 454 -6.00 -1.32 -6.05
N THR A 455 -6.17 -2.36 -5.23
CA THR A 455 -7.29 -3.32 -5.37
C THR A 455 -8.64 -2.69 -5.07
N ALA A 456 -8.74 -1.75 -4.12
CA ALA A 456 -9.99 -1.02 -3.87
C ALA A 456 -10.31 -0.03 -5.00
N ALA A 457 -9.32 0.66 -5.56
CA ALA A 457 -9.47 1.51 -6.73
C ALA A 457 -9.82 0.70 -7.99
N GLU A 458 -9.21 -0.48 -8.15
CA GLU A 458 -9.53 -1.42 -9.23
C GLU A 458 -10.93 -2.01 -9.05
N LEU A 459 -11.36 -2.28 -7.82
CA LEU A 459 -12.72 -2.73 -7.51
C LEU A 459 -13.74 -1.61 -7.79
N ALA A 460 -13.44 -0.37 -7.41
CA ALA A 460 -14.28 0.79 -7.74
C ALA A 460 -14.35 1.04 -9.25
N ALA A 461 -13.23 0.87 -9.98
CA ALA A 461 -13.23 0.91 -11.45
C ALA A 461 -14.02 -0.26 -12.07
N ARG A 462 -14.08 -1.43 -11.42
CA ARG A 462 -14.89 -2.57 -11.83
C ARG A 462 -16.38 -2.29 -11.76
N ILE A 463 -16.81 -1.46 -10.83
CA ILE A 463 -18.23 -1.12 -10.67
C ILE A 463 -18.71 -0.18 -11.77
N ASN A 464 -17.83 0.66 -12.34
CA ASN A 464 -18.18 1.71 -13.29
C ASN A 464 -17.98 1.37 -14.77
N THR A 465 -17.34 0.24 -15.11
CA THR A 465 -17.03 -0.09 -16.53
C THR A 465 -17.36 -1.54 -16.82
N GLY A 466 -18.48 -1.75 -17.46
CA GLY A 466 -18.92 -3.06 -17.91
C GLY A 466 -18.29 -3.54 -19.20
N GLY A 467 -17.94 -4.77 -19.32
CA GLY A 467 -17.86 -5.49 -20.43
C GLY A 467 -17.10 -6.34 -21.22
N VAL A 468 -16.99 -7.30 -21.75
CA VAL A 468 -16.89 -8.16 -22.92
C VAL A 468 -15.69 -9.03 -23.20
N GLY A 469 -15.87 -10.03 -23.85
CA GLY A 469 -15.62 -11.12 -24.43
C GLY A 469 -15.04 -11.88 -25.48
N ASN A 470 -14.34 -12.90 -25.61
CA ASN A 470 -14.18 -14.25 -26.13
C ASN A 470 -13.31 -14.48 -27.39
N ALA A 471 -12.69 -15.53 -27.71
CA ALA A 471 -12.31 -16.88 -27.48
C ALA A 471 -11.06 -17.32 -28.26
N ALA A 472 -10.27 -18.17 -27.72
CA ALA A 472 -9.50 -19.22 -28.38
C ALA A 472 -9.93 -20.52 -27.71
N THR A 473 -9.49 -21.70 -28.09
CA THR A 473 -9.83 -22.92 -27.37
C THR A 473 -9.36 -22.76 -25.91
N ALA A 474 -10.27 -22.26 -25.06
CA ALA A 474 -9.99 -22.06 -23.67
C ALA A 474 -10.45 -23.30 -22.93
N ALA A 475 -9.48 -24.01 -22.34
CA ALA A 475 -9.76 -25.08 -21.39
C ALA A 475 -9.59 -24.50 -19.98
N ALA A 476 -10.55 -24.80 -19.11
CA ALA A 476 -10.39 -24.54 -17.70
C ALA A 476 -9.29 -25.48 -17.15
N LEU A 477 -8.23 -24.91 -16.59
CA LEU A 477 -7.15 -25.63 -15.95
C LEU A 477 -7.25 -25.36 -14.44
N GLY A 478 -8.23 -26.01 -13.77
CA GLY A 478 -8.60 -25.64 -12.40
C GLY A 478 -9.20 -24.23 -12.37
N ASP A 479 -8.61 -23.35 -11.55
CA ASP A 479 -9.02 -21.94 -11.40
C ASP A 479 -8.44 -21.00 -12.48
N PHE A 480 -7.71 -21.54 -13.48
CA PHE A 480 -7.06 -20.76 -14.53
C PHE A 480 -7.63 -21.11 -15.92
N TYR A 481 -7.57 -20.14 -16.83
CA TYR A 481 -7.92 -20.34 -18.23
C TYR A 481 -6.66 -20.33 -19.07
N GLN A 482 -6.54 -21.37 -19.92
CA GLN A 482 -5.45 -21.50 -20.88
C GLN A 482 -5.97 -21.28 -22.30
N TYR A 483 -5.37 -20.34 -23.00
CA TYR A 483 -5.54 -20.17 -24.45
C TYR A 483 -4.42 -20.90 -25.16
N THR A 484 -4.72 -21.97 -25.82
CA THR A 484 -3.76 -22.70 -26.67
C THR A 484 -3.83 -22.14 -28.07
N ILE A 485 -2.72 -21.66 -28.60
CA ILE A 485 -2.63 -21.21 -29.99
C ILE A 485 -2.52 -22.43 -30.88
N ASP A 486 -3.51 -22.62 -31.78
CA ASP A 486 -3.68 -23.84 -32.56
C ASP A 486 -2.55 -24.05 -33.62
N HIS A 487 -1.81 -22.99 -33.95
CA HIS A 487 -0.72 -23.04 -34.93
C HIS A 487 0.62 -22.80 -34.26
N PRO A 488 1.68 -23.48 -34.74
CA PRO A 488 3.03 -23.18 -34.29
C PRO A 488 3.36 -21.69 -34.51
N VAL A 489 3.89 -21.04 -33.47
CA VAL A 489 4.21 -19.61 -33.50
C VAL A 489 5.69 -19.43 -33.77
N THR A 490 6.00 -18.58 -34.75
CA THR A 490 7.36 -18.11 -35.04
C THR A 490 7.44 -16.63 -34.66
N LEU A 491 8.26 -16.32 -33.67
CA LEU A 491 8.44 -14.95 -33.17
C LEU A 491 9.94 -14.67 -33.00
N PRO A 492 10.52 -13.82 -33.85
CA PRO A 492 11.94 -13.47 -33.74
C PRO A 492 12.24 -12.83 -32.38
N ARG A 493 13.50 -12.96 -31.96
CA ARG A 493 14.02 -12.31 -30.73
C ARG A 493 13.74 -10.82 -30.72
N GLN A 494 13.42 -10.29 -29.54
CA GLN A 494 13.15 -8.86 -29.33
C GLN A 494 12.03 -8.29 -30.24
N LYS A 495 11.06 -9.14 -30.61
CA LYS A 495 9.87 -8.74 -31.36
C LYS A 495 8.58 -9.07 -30.62
N SER A 496 7.53 -8.36 -30.96
CA SER A 496 6.17 -8.57 -30.45
C SER A 496 5.27 -9.08 -31.56
N ALA A 497 4.27 -9.87 -31.22
CA ALA A 497 3.26 -10.34 -32.14
C ALA A 497 1.86 -10.15 -31.57
N MET A 498 0.88 -9.98 -32.43
CA MET A 498 -0.54 -10.05 -32.12
C MET A 498 -1.09 -11.39 -32.62
N LEU A 499 -1.52 -12.22 -31.67
CA LEU A 499 -2.05 -13.55 -31.94
C LEU A 499 -3.57 -13.52 -31.81
N PRO A 500 -4.34 -14.05 -32.81
CA PRO A 500 -5.79 -14.09 -32.68
C PRO A 500 -6.20 -15.11 -31.62
N ILE A 501 -6.98 -14.65 -30.65
CA ILE A 501 -7.50 -15.51 -29.59
C ILE A 501 -9.02 -15.65 -29.63
N VAL A 502 -9.71 -14.77 -30.37
CA VAL A 502 -11.15 -14.76 -30.56
C VAL A 502 -11.50 -14.37 -32.01
N GLY A 503 -12.55 -15.01 -32.55
CA GLY A 503 -13.17 -14.63 -33.81
C GLY A 503 -14.58 -15.25 -33.87
N LYS A 504 -15.56 -14.68 -33.14
CA LYS A 504 -16.91 -15.26 -33.06
C LYS A 504 -18.01 -14.21 -33.02
N ALA A 505 -19.18 -14.57 -33.54
CA ALA A 505 -20.42 -13.84 -33.30
C ALA A 505 -20.86 -14.07 -31.84
N ILE A 506 -21.31 -13.01 -31.19
CA ILE A 506 -21.73 -13.00 -29.80
C ILE A 506 -23.17 -12.50 -29.67
N GLU A 507 -23.82 -12.75 -28.53
CA GLU A 507 -25.13 -12.18 -28.26
C GLU A 507 -24.98 -10.81 -27.61
N GLY A 508 -25.73 -9.85 -28.08
CA GLY A 508 -25.72 -8.50 -27.53
C GLY A 508 -26.88 -7.66 -27.97
N THR A 509 -27.44 -6.88 -27.08
CA THR A 509 -28.54 -5.95 -27.35
C THR A 509 -28.06 -4.51 -27.11
N ARG A 510 -28.28 -3.67 -28.12
CA ARG A 510 -28.00 -2.23 -28.01
C ARG A 510 -28.87 -1.58 -26.96
N VAL A 511 -28.27 -0.74 -26.10
CA VAL A 511 -28.96 0.00 -25.05
C VAL A 511 -28.36 1.40 -24.92
N SER A 512 -29.16 2.34 -24.43
CA SER A 512 -28.65 3.64 -23.95
C SER A 512 -28.68 3.65 -22.44
N ILE A 513 -27.58 3.92 -21.76
CA ILE A 513 -27.43 3.83 -20.31
C ILE A 513 -27.39 5.24 -19.75
N TYR A 514 -28.33 5.58 -18.92
CA TYR A 514 -28.39 6.89 -18.26
C TYR A 514 -28.08 6.79 -16.78
N ASN A 515 -27.07 7.53 -16.36
CA ASN A 515 -26.70 7.75 -14.97
C ASN A 515 -26.33 9.22 -14.80
N PRO A 516 -27.10 10.01 -13.99
CA PRO A 516 -26.84 11.43 -13.82
C PRO A 516 -25.50 11.75 -13.18
N ALA A 517 -24.93 10.84 -12.39
CA ALA A 517 -23.60 10.99 -11.80
C ALA A 517 -22.46 10.84 -12.82
N VAL A 518 -22.70 10.14 -13.94
CA VAL A 518 -21.72 9.94 -15.03
C VAL A 518 -21.88 11.01 -16.08
N GLN A 519 -23.11 11.23 -16.56
CA GLN A 519 -23.44 12.25 -17.53
C GLN A 519 -24.82 12.84 -17.24
N ALA A 520 -24.85 14.15 -16.99
CA ALA A 520 -26.05 14.82 -16.47
C ALA A 520 -27.21 14.84 -17.49
N LYS A 521 -26.95 14.94 -18.80
CA LYS A 521 -27.96 15.19 -19.83
C LYS A 521 -28.16 14.04 -20.80
N HIS A 522 -27.06 13.44 -21.28
CA HIS A 522 -27.10 12.45 -22.34
C HIS A 522 -26.76 11.07 -21.80
N PRO A 523 -27.50 10.01 -22.18
CA PRO A 523 -27.13 8.64 -21.88
C PRO A 523 -25.83 8.26 -22.62
N LEU A 524 -25.24 7.16 -22.20
CA LEU A 524 -24.15 6.52 -22.91
C LEU A 524 -24.70 5.45 -23.86
N LEU A 525 -24.23 5.43 -25.12
CA LEU A 525 -24.45 4.29 -26.00
C LEU A 525 -23.74 3.08 -25.42
N GLY A 526 -24.44 1.99 -25.32
CA GLY A 526 -23.96 0.76 -24.75
C GLY A 526 -24.45 -0.51 -25.42
N LEU A 527 -23.91 -1.61 -25.01
CA LEU A 527 -24.29 -2.95 -25.39
C LEU A 527 -24.50 -3.81 -24.13
N ARG A 528 -25.67 -4.41 -23.98
CA ARG A 528 -25.85 -5.52 -23.04
C ARG A 528 -25.30 -6.76 -23.77
N PHE A 529 -24.17 -7.20 -23.32
CA PHE A 529 -23.38 -8.23 -23.97
C PHE A 529 -23.39 -9.52 -23.17
N LYS A 530 -23.59 -10.65 -23.87
CA LYS A 530 -23.46 -11.99 -23.32
C LYS A 530 -22.31 -12.72 -23.96
N ASN A 531 -21.43 -13.25 -23.15
CA ASN A 531 -20.30 -14.02 -23.62
C ASN A 531 -20.73 -15.43 -24.10
N THR A 532 -21.23 -15.53 -25.33
CA THR A 532 -21.63 -16.79 -25.94
C THR A 532 -20.51 -17.48 -26.71
N SER A 533 -19.30 -17.05 -26.56
CA SER A 533 -18.17 -17.57 -27.31
C SER A 533 -17.65 -18.93 -26.84
N GLY A 534 -18.00 -19.35 -25.62
CA GLY A 534 -17.54 -20.60 -25.02
C GLY A 534 -16.18 -20.52 -24.35
N ALA A 535 -15.53 -19.38 -24.32
CA ALA A 535 -14.25 -19.20 -23.64
C ALA A 535 -14.27 -18.02 -22.67
N HIS A 536 -13.40 -18.05 -21.67
CA HIS A 536 -13.15 -16.93 -20.77
C HIS A 536 -12.52 -15.77 -21.52
N LEU A 537 -12.74 -14.56 -21.07
CA LEU A 537 -12.19 -13.37 -21.63
C LEU A 537 -11.37 -12.63 -20.63
N ASN A 538 -10.13 -12.45 -20.98
CA ASN A 538 -9.20 -11.70 -20.17
C ASN A 538 -9.47 -10.19 -20.31
N GLN A 539 -9.20 -9.44 -19.26
CA GLN A 539 -9.39 -7.98 -19.25
C GLN A 539 -8.59 -7.30 -20.37
N GLY A 540 -9.19 -6.27 -20.98
CA GLY A 540 -8.52 -5.49 -22.03
C GLY A 540 -9.39 -4.39 -22.63
N PRO A 541 -8.85 -3.52 -23.47
CA PRO A 541 -9.61 -2.51 -24.20
C PRO A 541 -10.43 -3.17 -25.33
N ILE A 542 -11.60 -2.60 -25.58
CA ILE A 542 -12.45 -2.94 -26.73
C ILE A 542 -12.67 -1.70 -27.55
N THR A 543 -12.32 -1.78 -28.83
CA THR A 543 -12.68 -0.80 -29.81
C THR A 543 -13.96 -1.22 -30.51
N VAL A 544 -14.97 -0.37 -30.46
CA VAL A 544 -16.31 -0.63 -31.01
C VAL A 544 -16.44 0.03 -32.38
N PHE A 545 -16.91 -0.75 -33.33
CA PHE A 545 -17.25 -0.29 -34.69
C PHE A 545 -18.73 -0.48 -34.95
N GLU A 546 -19.41 0.53 -35.44
CA GLU A 546 -20.78 0.44 -35.95
C GLU A 546 -20.76 0.48 -37.48
N GLY A 547 -21.05 -0.67 -38.09
CA GLY A 547 -20.78 -0.85 -39.51
C GLY A 547 -19.28 -0.71 -39.81
N SER A 548 -18.91 0.26 -40.63
CA SER A 548 -17.49 0.54 -40.93
C SER A 548 -16.92 1.73 -40.19
N VAL A 549 -17.68 2.32 -39.25
CA VAL A 549 -17.29 3.55 -38.54
C VAL A 549 -16.85 3.21 -37.13
N TYR A 550 -15.75 3.84 -36.68
CA TYR A 550 -15.34 3.82 -35.31
C TYR A 550 -16.39 4.52 -34.41
N ALA A 551 -16.93 3.82 -33.45
CA ALA A 551 -18.01 4.30 -32.60
C ALA A 551 -17.52 4.69 -31.17
N GLY A 552 -16.37 4.19 -30.77
CA GLY A 552 -15.79 4.51 -29.46
C GLY A 552 -15.01 3.35 -28.86
N ASP A 553 -14.44 3.58 -27.70
CA ASP A 553 -13.69 2.58 -26.94
C ASP A 553 -14.36 2.30 -25.60
N THR A 554 -14.19 1.08 -25.14
CA THR A 554 -14.58 0.66 -23.80
C THR A 554 -13.55 -0.30 -23.23
N ARG A 555 -13.69 -0.65 -21.96
CA ARG A 555 -12.84 -1.64 -21.30
C ARG A 555 -13.67 -2.84 -20.86
N VAL A 556 -13.12 -4.01 -21.10
CA VAL A 556 -13.64 -5.24 -20.53
C VAL A 556 -12.82 -5.64 -19.32
N LEU A 557 -13.49 -6.15 -18.31
CA LEU A 557 -12.92 -6.94 -17.23
C LEU A 557 -13.00 -8.42 -17.60
N ASP A 558 -12.45 -9.29 -16.77
CA ASP A 558 -12.56 -10.73 -16.97
C ASP A 558 -14.05 -11.15 -17.02
N VAL A 559 -14.43 -11.89 -18.06
CA VAL A 559 -15.83 -12.36 -18.27
C VAL A 559 -15.85 -13.86 -18.51
N GLN A 560 -16.65 -14.54 -17.73
CA GLN A 560 -16.84 -15.98 -17.83
C GLN A 560 -17.70 -16.36 -19.05
N PRO A 561 -17.61 -17.59 -19.55
CA PRO A 561 -18.55 -18.08 -20.53
C PRO A 561 -20.01 -17.95 -20.06
N ASN A 562 -20.89 -17.47 -20.92
CA ASN A 562 -22.31 -17.18 -20.68
C ASN A 562 -22.60 -16.04 -19.68
N GLU A 563 -21.60 -15.37 -19.18
CA GLU A 563 -21.78 -14.20 -18.34
C GLU A 563 -22.25 -13.00 -19.16
N GLU A 564 -23.14 -12.18 -18.57
CA GLU A 564 -23.61 -10.94 -19.16
C GLU A 564 -22.90 -9.74 -18.56
N ARG A 565 -22.58 -8.76 -19.41
CA ARG A 565 -21.97 -7.48 -19.03
C ARG A 565 -22.63 -6.35 -19.81
N LEU A 566 -22.64 -5.19 -19.13
CA LEU A 566 -23.08 -3.93 -19.74
C LEU A 566 -21.86 -3.15 -20.17
N LEU A 567 -21.78 -2.77 -21.45
CA LEU A 567 -20.71 -1.96 -22.03
C LEU A 567 -21.21 -0.58 -22.36
N SER A 568 -20.41 0.43 -22.14
CA SER A 568 -20.65 1.78 -22.66
C SER A 568 -19.43 2.23 -23.47
N TYR A 569 -19.65 2.82 -24.63
CA TYR A 569 -18.56 3.15 -25.56
C TYR A 569 -18.63 4.57 -26.15
N ALA A 570 -19.78 5.25 -26.08
CA ALA A 570 -19.95 6.61 -26.58
C ALA A 570 -21.07 7.34 -25.86
N ILE A 571 -21.23 8.64 -26.14
CA ILE A 571 -22.37 9.44 -25.64
C ILE A 571 -23.50 9.39 -26.69
N ASP A 572 -24.72 9.09 -26.27
CA ASP A 572 -25.92 9.14 -27.11
C ASP A 572 -26.46 10.57 -27.23
N LEU A 573 -25.91 11.34 -28.14
CA LEU A 573 -26.34 12.73 -28.38
C LEU A 573 -27.78 12.82 -28.93
N GLY A 574 -28.31 11.73 -29.44
CA GLY A 574 -29.69 11.67 -29.94
C GLY A 574 -30.74 11.54 -28.87
N THR A 575 -30.35 11.25 -27.63
CA THR A 575 -31.26 11.10 -26.50
C THR A 575 -30.89 12.08 -25.40
N GLU A 576 -31.90 12.78 -24.85
CA GLU A 576 -31.75 13.65 -23.69
C GLU A 576 -32.57 13.12 -22.52
N VAL A 577 -32.03 13.21 -21.31
CA VAL A 577 -32.74 12.85 -20.06
C VAL A 577 -32.57 13.97 -19.07
N ASP A 578 -33.70 14.44 -18.53
CA ASP A 578 -33.77 15.51 -17.54
C ASP A 578 -34.42 14.95 -16.26
N PRO A 579 -33.62 14.62 -15.22
CA PRO A 579 -34.15 14.15 -13.95
C PRO A 579 -34.68 15.30 -13.13
N LYS A 580 -35.96 15.21 -12.72
CA LYS A 580 -36.61 16.18 -11.84
C LYS A 580 -36.98 15.51 -10.53
N ALA A 581 -36.41 16.02 -9.45
CA ALA A 581 -36.84 15.63 -8.12
C ALA A 581 -38.17 16.35 -7.81
N GLY A 582 -39.20 15.60 -7.46
CA GLY A 582 -40.45 16.12 -6.92
C GLY A 582 -40.26 16.58 -5.47
N ALA A 583 -41.11 17.49 -5.01
CA ALA A 583 -41.09 17.89 -3.61
C ALA A 583 -41.42 16.67 -2.71
N GLY A 584 -40.48 16.33 -1.84
CA GLY A 584 -40.67 15.26 -0.87
C GLY A 584 -41.84 15.56 0.07
N ALA A 585 -42.85 14.71 0.09
CA ALA A 585 -43.96 14.84 1.04
C ALA A 585 -43.58 14.08 2.33
N GLN A 586 -43.55 14.82 3.44
CA GLN A 586 -43.39 14.24 4.76
C GLN A 586 -44.74 14.19 5.47
N LYS A 587 -45.21 12.99 5.81
CA LYS A 587 -46.45 12.79 6.52
C LYS A 587 -46.18 12.15 7.87
N ILE A 588 -46.70 12.77 8.95
CA ILE A 588 -46.69 12.12 10.26
C ILE A 588 -47.73 10.99 10.23
N THR A 589 -47.34 9.79 10.60
CA THR A 589 -48.20 8.61 10.59
C THR A 589 -48.70 8.23 11.98
N SER A 590 -47.93 8.49 13.02
CA SER A 590 -48.33 8.27 14.41
C SER A 590 -47.49 9.13 15.37
N ILE A 591 -48.07 9.44 16.50
CA ILE A 591 -47.42 10.14 17.60
C ILE A 591 -47.67 9.37 18.87
N LYS A 592 -46.63 9.09 19.63
CA LYS A 592 -46.68 8.42 20.93
C LYS A 592 -45.87 9.21 21.95
N ALA A 593 -46.30 9.19 23.20
CA ALA A 593 -45.56 9.76 24.29
C ALA A 593 -45.32 8.70 25.38
N ASN A 594 -44.13 8.58 25.84
CA ASN A 594 -43.77 7.68 26.92
C ASN A 594 -42.76 8.37 27.85
N LYS A 595 -43.07 8.44 29.13
CA LYS A 595 -42.21 9.06 30.15
C LYS A 595 -41.61 10.41 29.76
N GLY A 596 -42.46 11.29 29.18
CA GLY A 596 -42.02 12.61 28.76
C GLY A 596 -41.25 12.70 27.46
N ILE A 597 -41.10 11.60 26.72
CA ILE A 597 -40.51 11.57 25.38
C ILE A 597 -41.63 11.39 24.35
N VAL A 598 -41.78 12.34 23.46
CA VAL A 598 -42.68 12.22 22.31
C VAL A 598 -41.92 11.60 21.15
N THR A 599 -42.42 10.50 20.64
CA THR A 599 -41.92 9.82 19.45
C THR A 599 -42.92 10.02 18.30
N THR A 600 -42.47 10.63 17.24
CA THR A 600 -43.26 10.79 16.01
C THR A 600 -42.75 9.83 14.95
N ALA A 601 -43.63 9.01 14.39
CA ALA A 601 -43.33 8.24 13.19
C ALA A 601 -43.73 9.06 11.97
N THR A 602 -42.86 9.23 11.05
CA THR A 602 -43.06 9.99 9.81
C THR A 602 -42.80 9.12 8.60
N LYS A 603 -43.57 9.29 7.55
CA LYS A 603 -43.32 8.67 6.25
C LYS A 603 -42.85 9.76 5.30
N VAL A 604 -41.63 9.59 4.79
CA VAL A 604 -41.01 10.48 3.81
C VAL A 604 -41.19 9.84 2.43
N MET A 605 -41.84 10.52 1.53
CA MET A 605 -42.06 10.08 0.14
C MET A 605 -41.24 11.00 -0.77
N GLU A 606 -40.42 10.39 -1.64
CA GLU A 606 -39.66 11.12 -2.65
C GLU A 606 -40.02 10.58 -4.04
N GLU A 607 -40.08 11.49 -5.01
CA GLU A 607 -40.39 11.17 -6.39
C GLU A 607 -39.30 11.74 -7.30
N THR A 608 -38.78 10.91 -8.20
CA THR A 608 -37.86 11.36 -9.24
C THR A 608 -38.47 11.05 -10.60
N THR A 609 -38.73 12.07 -11.39
CA THR A 609 -39.25 11.93 -12.76
C THR A 609 -38.14 12.19 -13.75
N TYR A 610 -37.82 11.16 -14.56
CA TYR A 610 -36.90 11.25 -15.68
C TYR A 610 -37.67 11.60 -16.94
N LYS A 611 -37.54 12.85 -17.43
CA LYS A 611 -38.09 13.26 -18.71
C LYS A 611 -37.10 12.85 -19.82
N ILE A 612 -37.49 11.91 -20.67
CA ILE A 612 -36.67 11.36 -21.72
C ILE A 612 -37.14 11.90 -23.06
N VAL A 613 -36.24 12.44 -23.87
CA VAL A 613 -36.53 12.96 -25.22
C VAL A 613 -35.65 12.23 -26.21
N ASN A 614 -36.22 11.38 -27.05
CA ASN A 614 -35.51 10.71 -28.13
C ASN A 614 -35.63 11.55 -29.43
N ARG A 615 -34.56 12.21 -29.82
CA ARG A 615 -34.48 13.02 -31.07
C ARG A 615 -33.93 12.20 -32.26
N SER A 616 -33.55 10.93 -32.02
CA SER A 616 -33.00 10.08 -33.05
C SER A 616 -34.10 9.54 -33.96
N GLN A 617 -33.74 8.98 -35.12
CA GLN A 617 -34.66 8.37 -36.07
C GLN A 617 -34.95 6.90 -35.75
N THR A 618 -34.41 6.38 -34.64
CA THR A 618 -34.55 4.98 -34.26
C THR A 618 -35.07 4.89 -32.82
N ASP A 619 -35.79 3.83 -32.54
CA ASP A 619 -36.23 3.54 -31.18
C ASP A 619 -35.03 3.30 -30.26
N ARG A 620 -35.12 3.76 -29.02
CA ARG A 620 -34.06 3.60 -28.01
C ARG A 620 -34.56 2.77 -26.83
N THR A 621 -33.82 1.73 -26.49
CA THR A 621 -33.99 1.01 -25.22
C THR A 621 -33.08 1.67 -24.21
N LEU A 622 -33.66 2.38 -23.26
CA LEU A 622 -32.95 3.10 -22.22
C LEU A 622 -32.91 2.30 -20.93
N LEU A 623 -31.74 2.21 -20.35
CA LEU A 623 -31.49 1.72 -19.00
C LEU A 623 -31.22 2.93 -18.09
N ILE A 624 -32.15 3.21 -17.18
CA ILE A 624 -32.01 4.29 -16.21
C ILE A 624 -31.40 3.70 -14.94
N GLU A 625 -30.24 4.19 -14.56
CA GLU A 625 -29.58 3.86 -13.30
C GLU A 625 -30.03 4.84 -12.22
N HIS A 626 -30.88 4.34 -11.33
CA HIS A 626 -31.36 5.08 -10.16
C HIS A 626 -30.58 4.62 -8.91
N PRO A 627 -30.14 5.55 -8.02
CA PRO A 627 -29.33 5.19 -6.85
C PRO A 627 -30.02 4.15 -5.95
N ASN A 628 -29.29 3.14 -5.49
CA ASN A 628 -29.80 2.19 -4.52
C ASN A 628 -29.68 2.76 -3.10
N ARG A 629 -30.86 3.18 -2.57
CA ARG A 629 -30.95 3.77 -1.23
C ARG A 629 -31.54 2.82 -0.19
N THR A 630 -31.48 1.53 -0.43
CA THR A 630 -31.99 0.48 0.49
C THR A 630 -31.29 0.56 1.86
N ALA A 631 -30.00 0.89 1.90
CA ALA A 631 -29.26 1.13 3.14
C ALA A 631 -29.82 2.30 3.97
N GLN A 632 -30.49 3.26 3.32
CA GLN A 632 -31.18 4.39 3.95
C GLN A 632 -32.65 4.06 4.22
N GLN A 633 -33.05 2.78 4.08
CA GLN A 633 -34.40 2.26 4.30
C GLN A 633 -35.47 2.77 3.31
N PHE A 634 -35.06 3.28 2.14
CA PHE A 634 -36.01 3.61 1.08
C PHE A 634 -36.54 2.32 0.40
N LYS A 635 -37.81 2.34 0.06
CA LYS A 635 -38.55 1.29 -0.65
C LYS A 635 -39.34 1.88 -1.79
N PHE A 636 -39.42 1.19 -2.91
CA PHE A 636 -40.23 1.62 -4.03
C PHE A 636 -41.73 1.50 -3.72
N VAL A 637 -42.49 2.51 -4.18
CA VAL A 637 -43.95 2.56 -4.11
C VAL A 637 -44.45 2.99 -5.49
N ASP A 638 -45.48 2.34 -6.03
CA ASP A 638 -46.08 2.64 -7.34
C ASP A 638 -45.05 2.83 -8.46
N THR A 639 -43.96 2.07 -8.41
CA THR A 639 -42.86 2.12 -9.35
C THR A 639 -42.71 0.76 -10.04
N GLU A 640 -42.39 0.75 -11.35
CA GLU A 640 -42.05 -0.47 -12.07
C GLU A 640 -40.87 -1.17 -11.39
N LYS A 641 -40.89 -2.50 -11.42
CA LYS A 641 -39.77 -3.27 -10.85
C LYS A 641 -38.50 -3.05 -11.67
N PRO A 642 -37.34 -2.85 -11.04
CA PRO A 642 -36.07 -2.77 -11.76
C PRO A 642 -35.78 -4.10 -12.45
N VAL A 643 -35.16 -4.04 -13.62
CA VAL A 643 -34.71 -5.22 -14.38
C VAL A 643 -33.43 -5.78 -13.79
N GLU A 644 -32.69 -4.96 -13.05
CA GLU A 644 -31.44 -5.34 -12.42
C GLU A 644 -31.26 -4.57 -11.11
N ASP A 645 -30.80 -5.26 -10.08
CA ASP A 645 -30.52 -4.72 -8.76
C ASP A 645 -29.04 -4.93 -8.46
N THR A 646 -28.33 -3.81 -8.24
CA THR A 646 -26.92 -3.81 -7.87
C THR A 646 -26.73 -3.11 -6.51
N PRO A 647 -25.61 -3.30 -5.84
CA PRO A 647 -25.36 -2.62 -4.56
C PRO A 647 -25.43 -1.10 -4.63
N GLU A 648 -25.20 -0.51 -5.80
CA GLU A 648 -25.11 0.95 -5.97
C GLU A 648 -26.32 1.55 -6.68
N VAL A 649 -26.87 0.83 -7.66
CA VAL A 649 -27.98 1.35 -8.49
C VAL A 649 -29.01 0.28 -8.81
N PHE A 650 -30.25 0.72 -8.96
CA PHE A 650 -31.32 -0.03 -9.58
C PHE A 650 -31.40 0.35 -11.06
N ARG A 651 -31.49 -0.62 -11.96
CA ARG A 651 -31.65 -0.39 -13.39
C ARG A 651 -33.08 -0.61 -13.83
N PHE A 652 -33.69 0.46 -14.34
CA PHE A 652 -35.01 0.41 -14.95
C PHE A 652 -34.87 0.46 -16.46
N GLN A 653 -35.64 -0.37 -17.14
CA GLN A 653 -35.62 -0.42 -18.60
C GLN A 653 -36.87 0.21 -19.17
N THR A 654 -36.72 1.15 -20.08
CA THR A 654 -37.82 1.74 -20.80
C THR A 654 -37.49 1.92 -22.28
N THR A 655 -38.47 1.77 -23.16
CA THR A 655 -38.31 2.01 -24.60
C THR A 655 -38.99 3.31 -24.98
N VAL A 656 -38.27 4.12 -25.76
CA VAL A 656 -38.76 5.42 -26.24
C VAL A 656 -38.64 5.42 -27.75
N LYS A 657 -39.77 5.63 -28.45
CA LYS A 657 -39.82 5.61 -29.92
C LYS A 657 -39.06 6.78 -30.52
N ALA A 658 -38.73 6.68 -31.78
CA ALA A 658 -38.12 7.76 -32.57
C ALA A 658 -38.95 9.05 -32.48
N GLY A 659 -38.35 10.16 -32.09
CA GLY A 659 -39.01 11.45 -31.95
C GLY A 659 -39.93 11.60 -30.71
N GLU A 660 -40.05 10.58 -29.86
CA GLU A 660 -40.94 10.57 -28.70
C GLU A 660 -40.33 11.25 -27.48
N THR A 661 -41.22 11.89 -26.67
CA THR A 661 -40.92 12.35 -25.31
C THR A 661 -41.66 11.50 -24.30
N LYS A 662 -40.96 10.81 -23.41
CA LYS A 662 -41.54 9.96 -22.38
C LYS A 662 -41.09 10.35 -20.98
N ASN A 663 -42.00 10.28 -20.02
CA ASN A 663 -41.65 10.45 -18.61
C ASN A 663 -41.59 9.09 -17.93
N PHE A 664 -40.54 8.86 -17.16
CA PHE A 664 -40.39 7.67 -16.32
C PHE A 664 -40.24 8.15 -14.87
N THR A 665 -41.11 7.68 -13.99
CA THR A 665 -41.19 8.18 -12.60
C THR A 665 -40.81 7.06 -11.63
N VAL A 666 -39.90 7.35 -10.73
CA VAL A 666 -39.52 6.51 -9.60
C VAL A 666 -40.00 7.16 -8.31
N LYS A 667 -40.82 6.44 -7.57
CA LYS A 667 -41.34 6.86 -6.27
C LYS A 667 -40.77 5.99 -5.17
N GLU A 668 -40.22 6.62 -4.14
CA GLU A 668 -39.62 5.95 -3.00
C GLU A 668 -40.21 6.47 -1.70
N GLU A 669 -40.32 5.61 -0.72
CA GLU A 669 -40.74 5.99 0.63
C GLU A 669 -39.80 5.39 1.68
N ARG A 670 -39.67 6.09 2.79
CA ARG A 670 -39.02 5.56 4.00
C ARG A 670 -39.76 5.96 5.25
N ASP A 671 -39.75 5.10 6.21
CA ASP A 671 -40.20 5.39 7.55
C ASP A 671 -39.10 6.11 8.35
N GLY A 672 -39.46 7.18 9.02
CA GLY A 672 -38.58 7.91 9.91
C GLY A 672 -39.17 7.99 11.31
N THR A 673 -38.36 8.01 12.32
CA THR A 673 -38.77 8.26 13.70
C THR A 673 -37.98 9.44 14.26
N SER A 674 -38.69 10.36 14.91
CA SER A 674 -38.07 11.47 15.63
C SER A 674 -38.55 11.43 17.07
N THR A 675 -37.62 11.70 18.00
CA THR A 675 -37.93 11.73 19.44
C THR A 675 -37.60 13.09 20.01
N ILE A 676 -38.54 13.63 20.78
CA ILE A 676 -38.37 14.94 21.45
C ILE A 676 -38.68 14.76 22.92
N ALA A 677 -37.78 15.19 23.80
CA ALA A 677 -38.04 15.22 25.24
C ALA A 677 -38.81 16.47 25.62
N LEU A 678 -39.98 16.30 26.21
CA LEU A 678 -40.83 17.39 26.64
C LEU A 678 -40.26 18.18 27.83
N THR A 679 -39.31 17.61 28.56
CA THR A 679 -38.63 18.29 29.68
C THR A 679 -37.96 19.60 29.26
N ASN A 680 -37.37 19.60 28.06
CA ASN A 680 -36.64 20.73 27.49
C ASN A 680 -37.48 21.46 26.40
N GLY A 681 -38.69 20.97 26.12
CA GLY A 681 -39.54 21.50 25.05
C GLY A 681 -40.06 22.89 25.36
N MET A 682 -40.09 23.79 24.36
CA MET A 682 -40.81 25.06 24.45
C MET A 682 -42.33 24.82 24.40
N GLU A 683 -43.14 25.72 25.00
CA GLU A 683 -44.60 25.64 24.96
C GLU A 683 -45.16 25.46 23.53
N ASP A 684 -44.56 26.14 22.54
CA ASP A 684 -44.98 26.06 21.15
C ASP A 684 -44.83 24.65 20.53
N GLN A 685 -43.84 23.90 20.95
CA GLN A 685 -43.69 22.51 20.52
C GLN A 685 -44.76 21.59 21.09
N ILE A 686 -45.14 21.79 22.34
CA ILE A 686 -46.24 21.04 22.97
C ILE A 686 -47.56 21.41 22.26
N ARG A 687 -47.84 22.70 22.00
CA ARG A 687 -48.99 23.18 21.23
C ARG A 687 -49.03 22.60 19.82
N TYR A 688 -47.88 22.51 19.15
CA TYR A 688 -47.76 21.86 17.84
C TYR A 688 -48.25 20.40 17.89
N PHE A 689 -47.77 19.60 18.85
CA PHE A 689 -48.24 18.21 18.97
C PHE A 689 -49.73 18.09 19.29
N ILE A 690 -50.27 18.99 20.09
CA ILE A 690 -51.74 19.03 20.37
C ILE A 690 -52.53 19.30 19.09
N SER A 691 -51.99 20.13 18.17
CA SER A 691 -52.69 20.51 16.92
C SER A 691 -52.74 19.41 15.88
N LEU A 692 -51.85 18.37 15.99
CA LEU A 692 -51.77 17.33 15.00
C LEU A 692 -52.98 16.38 15.07
N SER A 693 -53.49 15.98 13.90
CA SER A 693 -54.65 15.07 13.78
C SER A 693 -54.31 13.66 14.23
N GLU A 694 -53.05 13.27 14.06
CA GLU A 694 -52.49 11.93 14.34
C GLU A 694 -52.27 11.69 15.84
N ALA A 695 -52.39 12.71 16.68
CA ALA A 695 -52.27 12.55 18.12
C ALA A 695 -53.57 12.01 18.72
N SER A 696 -53.43 10.95 19.54
CA SER A 696 -54.59 10.35 20.21
C SER A 696 -55.33 11.36 21.13
N PRO A 697 -56.63 11.22 21.33
CA PRO A 697 -57.33 12.07 22.27
C PRO A 697 -56.77 11.99 23.71
N ALA A 698 -56.20 10.86 24.10
CA ALA A 698 -55.55 10.68 25.38
C ALA A 698 -54.24 11.49 25.45
N LEU A 699 -53.43 11.40 24.41
CA LEU A 699 -52.18 12.16 24.28
C LEU A 699 -52.45 13.67 24.32
N LYS A 700 -53.44 14.16 23.55
CA LYS A 700 -53.82 15.59 23.54
C LYS A 700 -54.16 16.10 24.95
N ARG A 701 -55.00 15.36 25.70
CA ARG A 701 -55.31 15.72 27.09
C ARG A 701 -54.11 15.73 28.01
N ASN A 702 -53.19 14.74 27.85
CA ASN A 702 -51.97 14.68 28.63
C ASN A 702 -51.03 15.86 28.29
N LEU A 703 -50.92 16.21 27.01
CA LEU A 703 -50.10 17.35 26.55
C LEU A 703 -50.70 18.70 26.99
N GLU A 704 -52.02 18.83 27.00
CA GLU A 704 -52.74 20.04 27.50
C GLU A 704 -52.48 20.20 29.02
N ALA A 705 -52.56 19.13 29.78
CA ALA A 705 -52.24 19.15 31.20
C ALA A 705 -50.77 19.47 31.47
N ALA A 706 -49.84 18.88 30.68
CA ALA A 706 -48.42 19.21 30.73
C ALA A 706 -48.14 20.67 30.41
N LEU A 707 -48.83 21.23 29.37
CA LEU A 707 -48.69 22.62 28.98
C LEU A 707 -49.14 23.57 30.10
N LYS A 708 -50.24 23.24 30.82
CA LYS A 708 -50.69 24.03 31.96
C LYS A 708 -49.66 24.07 33.06
N ILE A 709 -49.10 22.91 33.45
CA ILE A 709 -48.08 22.83 34.50
C ILE A 709 -46.81 23.55 34.04
N LYS A 710 -46.44 23.43 32.78
CA LYS A 710 -45.28 24.11 32.19
C LYS A 710 -45.44 25.62 32.22
N SER A 711 -46.64 26.16 31.88
CA SER A 711 -46.90 27.59 31.89
C SER A 711 -46.86 28.17 33.32
N GLU A 712 -47.30 27.39 34.34
CA GLU A 712 -47.12 27.75 35.76
C GLU A 712 -45.64 27.87 36.14
N TRP A 713 -44.85 26.89 35.76
CA TRP A 713 -43.39 26.90 36.01
C TRP A 713 -42.72 28.09 35.28
N ASP A 714 -42.97 28.26 33.96
CA ASP A 714 -42.40 29.37 33.18
C ASP A 714 -42.79 30.76 33.70
N SER A 715 -43.97 30.88 34.29
CA SER A 715 -44.39 32.09 34.98
C SER A 715 -43.53 32.38 36.20
N THR A 716 -43.29 31.36 37.05
CA THR A 716 -42.43 31.48 38.25
C THR A 716 -40.97 31.81 37.82
N LEU A 717 -40.48 31.21 36.75
CA LEU A 717 -39.13 31.47 36.24
C LEU A 717 -38.99 32.92 35.73
N ARG A 718 -40.01 33.47 35.05
CA ARG A 718 -40.02 34.88 34.64
C ARG A 718 -40.00 35.84 35.83
N GLU A 719 -40.78 35.53 36.87
CA GLU A 719 -40.77 36.33 38.12
C GLU A 719 -39.41 36.29 38.80
N LEU A 720 -38.78 35.11 38.85
CA LEU A 720 -37.47 34.92 39.43
C LEU A 720 -36.40 35.74 38.66
N ASN A 721 -36.44 35.73 37.32
CA ASN A 721 -35.53 36.52 36.49
C ASN A 721 -35.77 38.02 36.68
N HIS A 722 -37.00 38.44 36.83
CA HIS A 722 -37.34 39.87 37.12
C HIS A 722 -36.72 40.31 38.43
N VAL A 723 -36.94 39.54 39.51
CA VAL A 723 -36.38 39.82 40.84
C VAL A 723 -34.83 39.81 40.81
N ALA A 724 -34.23 38.88 40.08
CA ALA A 724 -32.77 38.84 39.90
C ALA A 724 -32.22 40.10 39.19
N THR A 725 -32.95 40.56 38.19
CA THR A 725 -32.59 41.81 37.42
C THR A 725 -32.70 43.03 38.31
N ASP A 726 -33.78 43.11 39.13
CA ASP A 726 -33.96 44.23 40.06
C ASP A 726 -32.90 44.25 41.15
N LEU A 727 -32.54 43.08 41.73
CA LEU A 727 -31.45 42.96 42.70
C LEU A 727 -30.12 43.41 42.06
N HIS A 728 -29.83 43.01 40.84
CA HIS A 728 -28.60 43.44 40.19
C HIS A 728 -28.56 44.94 39.93
N ARG A 729 -29.68 45.54 39.50
CA ARG A 729 -29.86 46.99 39.32
C ARG A 729 -29.62 47.75 40.65
N LEU A 730 -30.27 47.31 41.72
CA LEU A 730 -30.14 47.96 43.05
C LEU A 730 -28.72 47.85 43.60
N SER A 731 -28.08 46.68 43.46
CA SER A 731 -26.69 46.45 43.89
C SER A 731 -25.74 47.39 43.12
N THR A 732 -25.93 47.54 41.82
CA THR A 732 -25.09 48.43 40.97
C THR A 732 -25.33 49.91 41.38
N ASP A 733 -26.55 50.29 41.69
CA ASP A 733 -26.86 51.64 42.15
C ASP A 733 -26.27 51.90 43.55
N GLN A 734 -26.31 50.92 44.46
CA GLN A 734 -25.64 51.03 45.77
C GLN A 734 -24.12 51.20 45.62
N ASP A 735 -23.47 50.52 44.74
CA ASP A 735 -22.02 50.70 44.49
C ASP A 735 -21.72 52.12 43.98
N ARG A 736 -22.59 52.65 43.12
CA ARG A 736 -22.52 54.05 42.68
C ARG A 736 -22.69 55.03 43.86
N ILE A 737 -23.67 54.79 44.73
CA ILE A 737 -23.94 55.65 45.91
C ILE A 737 -22.79 55.55 46.90
N ARG A 738 -22.22 54.36 47.14
CA ARG A 738 -21.05 54.18 48.00
C ARG A 738 -19.82 54.94 47.49
N LYS A 739 -19.63 54.96 46.14
CA LYS A 739 -18.57 55.81 45.57
C LYS A 739 -18.84 57.27 45.78
N ASN A 740 -20.02 57.73 45.48
CA ASN A 740 -20.40 59.15 45.70
C ASN A 740 -20.25 59.58 47.16
N LEU A 741 -20.62 58.73 48.11
CA LEU A 741 -20.44 59.01 49.57
C LEU A 741 -18.96 59.12 49.98
N ARG A 742 -18.06 58.44 49.34
CA ARG A 742 -16.61 58.59 49.56
C ARG A 742 -16.10 59.94 49.12
N ASP A 743 -16.62 60.42 47.99
CA ASP A 743 -16.13 61.62 47.31
C ASP A 743 -16.91 62.90 47.78
N THR A 744 -17.94 62.74 48.58
CA THR A 744 -18.78 63.84 49.10
C THR A 744 -18.37 64.18 50.56
N PRO A 745 -18.12 65.47 50.89
CA PRO A 745 -17.90 65.92 52.26
C PRO A 745 -19.11 65.59 53.16
N LYS A 746 -18.87 65.22 54.45
CA LYS A 746 -19.90 64.80 55.39
C LYS A 746 -20.88 65.90 55.78
N GLU A 747 -20.47 67.17 55.64
CA GLU A 747 -21.26 68.35 55.96
C GLU A 747 -22.17 68.75 54.77
N ALA A 748 -22.05 68.15 53.64
CA ALA A 748 -22.91 68.46 52.47
C ALA A 748 -24.31 67.87 52.65
N GLU A 749 -25.36 68.58 52.36
CA GLU A 749 -26.77 68.17 52.45
C GLU A 749 -27.04 66.94 51.59
N VAL A 750 -26.34 66.78 50.49
CA VAL A 750 -26.40 65.61 49.56
C VAL A 750 -25.92 64.34 50.26
N TYR A 751 -25.00 64.40 51.24
CA TYR A 751 -24.46 63.23 51.98
C TYR A 751 -25.58 62.54 52.75
N ALA A 752 -26.43 63.29 53.45
CA ALA A 752 -27.58 62.79 54.24
C ALA A 752 -28.60 62.14 53.26
N THR A 753 -28.77 62.70 52.07
CA THR A 753 -29.66 62.15 51.04
C THR A 753 -29.16 60.84 50.51
N TYR A 754 -27.87 60.69 50.28
CA TYR A 754 -27.29 59.42 49.86
C TYR A 754 -27.37 58.32 50.95
N LEU A 755 -27.17 58.68 52.22
CA LEU A 755 -27.30 57.72 53.31
C LEU A 755 -28.76 57.25 53.45
N LYS A 756 -29.72 58.15 53.35
CA LYS A 756 -31.13 57.80 53.36
C LYS A 756 -31.49 56.86 52.23
N LYS A 757 -31.05 57.18 51.00
CA LYS A 757 -31.25 56.36 49.79
C LYS A 757 -30.59 54.99 49.92
N LEU A 758 -29.39 54.92 50.51
CA LEU A 758 -28.69 53.64 50.77
C LEU A 758 -29.50 52.77 51.75
N SER A 759 -30.01 53.36 52.82
CA SER A 759 -30.81 52.64 53.81
C SER A 759 -32.16 52.14 53.28
N GLU A 760 -32.80 52.95 52.39
CA GLU A 760 -34.03 52.56 51.71
C GLU A 760 -33.79 51.41 50.73
N GLN A 761 -32.70 51.49 49.94
CA GLN A 761 -32.33 50.44 49.03
C GLN A 761 -31.88 49.13 49.73
N GLU A 762 -31.27 49.19 50.90
CA GLU A 762 -30.94 48.04 51.72
C GLU A 762 -32.20 47.25 52.11
N LYS A 763 -33.21 47.96 52.57
CA LYS A 763 -34.50 47.33 52.91
C LYS A 763 -35.18 46.70 51.71
N GLU A 764 -35.07 47.34 50.53
CA GLU A 764 -35.60 46.80 49.25
C GLU A 764 -34.83 45.57 48.78
N ILE A 765 -33.49 45.55 48.91
CA ILE A 765 -32.63 44.40 48.61
C ILE A 765 -32.96 43.22 49.54
N ASP A 766 -33.13 43.47 50.84
CA ASP A 766 -33.51 42.43 51.81
C ASP A 766 -34.89 41.81 51.43
N ALA A 767 -35.87 42.65 51.10
CA ALA A 767 -37.19 42.19 50.67
C ALA A 767 -37.12 41.38 49.37
N LEU A 768 -36.36 41.86 48.40
CA LEU A 768 -36.20 41.17 47.10
C LEU A 768 -35.38 39.85 47.26
N THR A 769 -34.40 39.83 48.13
CA THR A 769 -33.65 38.62 48.46
C THR A 769 -34.51 37.56 49.15
N ALA A 770 -35.39 37.96 50.05
CA ALA A 770 -36.37 37.07 50.65
C ALA A 770 -37.36 36.53 49.62
N LYS A 771 -37.85 37.43 48.70
CA LYS A 771 -38.72 37.05 47.59
C LYS A 771 -38.03 36.11 46.61
N GLN A 772 -36.73 36.34 46.29
CA GLN A 772 -35.96 35.48 45.41
C GLN A 772 -35.83 34.05 46.01
N LYS A 773 -35.56 33.98 47.31
CA LYS A 773 -35.46 32.69 48.02
C LYS A 773 -36.78 31.91 48.00
N ALA A 774 -37.89 32.58 48.17
CA ALA A 774 -39.23 31.98 48.07
C ALA A 774 -39.51 31.49 46.66
N LEU A 775 -39.26 32.34 45.65
CA LEU A 775 -39.44 31.98 44.22
C LEU A 775 -38.55 30.84 43.77
N LEU A 776 -37.33 30.70 44.32
CA LEU A 776 -36.44 29.54 44.02
C LEU A 776 -37.05 28.25 44.57
N ALA A 777 -37.69 28.28 45.77
CA ALA A 777 -38.37 27.11 46.31
C ALA A 777 -39.62 26.75 45.48
N ASP A 778 -40.38 27.78 45.05
CA ASP A 778 -41.56 27.60 44.20
C ASP A 778 -41.16 27.09 42.78
N GLU A 779 -40.07 27.60 42.19
CA GLU A 779 -39.53 27.12 40.94
C GLU A 779 -39.18 25.63 41.02
N PHE A 780 -38.39 25.24 42.04
CA PHE A 780 -38.03 23.86 42.29
C PHE A 780 -39.25 22.95 42.42
N ALA A 781 -40.27 23.39 43.16
CA ALA A 781 -41.52 22.64 43.34
C ALA A 781 -42.32 22.50 42.05
N ALA A 782 -42.43 23.58 41.27
CA ALA A 782 -43.14 23.61 39.99
C ALA A 782 -42.42 22.73 38.93
N ARG A 783 -41.10 22.83 38.91
CA ARG A 783 -40.26 21.99 38.03
C ARG A 783 -40.44 20.51 38.35
N LYS A 784 -40.31 20.14 39.64
CA LYS A 784 -40.50 18.77 40.08
C LYS A 784 -41.94 18.26 39.80
N LYS A 785 -42.95 19.10 39.95
CA LYS A 785 -44.31 18.77 39.55
C LYS A 785 -44.45 18.46 38.06
N TYR A 786 -43.78 19.26 37.21
CA TYR A 786 -43.75 19.05 35.75
C TYR A 786 -43.03 17.76 35.39
N GLU A 787 -41.81 17.51 35.90
CA GLU A 787 -41.03 16.33 35.66
C GLU A 787 -41.76 15.04 36.11
N ASN A 788 -42.36 15.04 37.27
CA ASN A 788 -43.15 13.92 37.76
C ASN A 788 -44.40 13.66 36.88
N PHE A 789 -45.06 14.71 36.45
CA PHE A 789 -46.21 14.58 35.53
C PHE A 789 -45.79 13.95 34.20
N LEU A 790 -44.68 14.43 33.61
CA LEU A 790 -44.13 13.85 32.36
C LEU A 790 -43.73 12.38 32.52
N GLY A 791 -43.14 12.04 33.66
CA GLY A 791 -42.70 10.64 33.93
C GLY A 791 -43.88 9.64 34.00
N ASN A 792 -45.10 10.12 34.21
CA ASN A 792 -46.32 9.31 34.25
C ASN A 792 -47.09 9.26 32.93
N ILE A 793 -46.66 9.98 31.91
CA ILE A 793 -47.34 9.95 30.60
C ILE A 793 -46.93 8.64 29.90
N ASN A 794 -47.94 7.81 29.58
CA ASN A 794 -47.80 6.58 28.78
C ASN A 794 -48.98 6.55 27.80
N ASP A 795 -48.70 6.73 26.48
CA ASP A 795 -49.70 6.63 25.41
C ASP A 795 -49.14 6.08 24.12
#